data_b3ea0505ef9273235f3eaab8bff686ca
#
_entry.id   b3ea0505ef9273235f3eaab8bff686ca
#
_cell.length_a   1.000
_cell.length_b   1.000
_cell.length_c   1.000
_cell.angle_alpha   90.00
_cell.angle_beta   90.00
_cell.angle_gamma   90.00
#
_symmetry.space_group_name_H-M   'P 1'
#
loop_
_entity.id
_entity.type
_entity.pdbx_description
1 polymer ?
#
loop_
_entity_poly.entity_id
_entity_poly.type
_entity_poly.pdbx_seq_one_letter_code
_entity_poly.pdbx_strand_id
1 'polypeptide(L)'
;MTIKPFVRTLTFLILLLVGSATCHADIVGSDVLNYVTRENGLAGESVSSLIFDSQQRVWIGTNNGVSMYNGKRIVSFRFSRGGGNDPNYVYDLCEGDNHSIYAVSGQGVFELRHGDDRFRLILPDLPKAEAVLAYNGVLYLGNREGLYIYDGKQLKRIFVGPTPMAIENGVRDIKVDGKGNVWFASRYMLNCYTPSTGKYKSYSVARHMPERAALSKFAISGDRFYVGTKNNGLYLCQPNKDEVGKVQGVGNIVTSVYANSRGEVCVSCDGQGAYLLDAATAQIKEAYNASADRLHSLGSDAVYCYRRTEHGTNWFGLFRYGLAYTFYSKPLFRTYTMGGFTTEGMNVRSFYIGNGEKVIGTTDGVYLVDEKSRKVSHVPSSALGGAHIITNIYQYSGKYYIASYDAGLRVLDPKTLQVSTVASAPLLATTTISSFATSKDGMLWIGCGEGIFVVDKTGKAVAHYTENNSRLCRGSVTGIYFDHNGNGWIGSEGLSLYVAATRTFENANFPDGFFNGQSNLSVSRGHDGLLLFSRQLRVFYSDVQMKRFGELKKPTILLDGLNYAFLDDLKGHYWFATDNGLFRTDYRFSSFQLFGYGEGLRCQFVNVGGVQTDAQGNVWVGTSNGLVQADAKAMAQWQKSKQFGISLYDVRKGGDLMGYDIEDKINRSRRIYIMWNVLSQKLSFRPVLLDYARQNGRMYQWRLSGDDEWHNAMDDSDIEISHLFLGNHSLQLRLAGAEGTTITYSVVVLPSVLAVIEFVVLIAAIVLLLLWRRYHKNTKLLLNERDEIEGALIEAEEAQQHAEMQMQQLVEQQSAAASPAANDATAQPAKYSRVRIDEAECADIVKRMKAYIEEERVFTNPELKMSDIAEKLNMSSSRLSQVFSLYMGDNYYEFINRYRLDEFKRLIAAGEYHRYTLTALSEQCGFKKSSFFSTFRRVEGMTPTEYLKKLNIKL
;
A
#
# COMPACT_ATOMS: atom_id res chain seq x y z
N MET A 1 71.56 -38.16 16.76
CA MET A 1 70.65 -37.97 15.59
C MET A 1 69.38 -37.29 16.10
N THR A 2 69.21 -36.08 15.74
CA THR A 2 68.31 -35.17 16.45
C THR A 2 66.84 -35.25 15.91
N ILE A 3 65.93 -35.56 16.81
CA ILE A 3 64.44 -35.64 16.60
C ILE A 3 63.80 -34.29 16.25
N LYS A 4 64.56 -33.22 16.28
CA LYS A 4 64.05 -31.85 16.01
C LYS A 4 63.51 -31.56 14.58
N PRO A 5 63.98 -32.09 13.45
CA PRO A 5 63.41 -31.84 12.16
C PRO A 5 62.09 -32.57 11.94
N PHE A 6 61.90 -33.77 12.50
CA PHE A 6 60.68 -34.57 12.30
C PHE A 6 59.49 -33.98 13.01
N VAL A 7 59.64 -33.43 14.21
CA VAL A 7 58.57 -32.75 14.97
C VAL A 7 58.20 -31.45 14.31
N ARG A 8 59.15 -30.70 13.75
CA ARG A 8 58.81 -29.47 12.95
C ARG A 8 58.05 -29.76 11.66
N THR A 9 58.43 -30.85 10.97
CA THR A 9 57.71 -31.24 9.73
C THR A 9 56.33 -31.80 10.05
N LEU A 10 56.18 -32.55 11.14
CA LEU A 10 54.87 -33.05 11.57
C LEU A 10 53.98 -31.94 12.12
N THR A 11 54.50 -30.94 12.84
CA THR A 11 53.74 -29.77 13.29
C THR A 11 53.37 -28.90 12.11
N PHE A 12 54.21 -28.78 11.07
CA PHE A 12 53.89 -28.06 9.83
C PHE A 12 52.87 -28.81 8.97
N LEU A 13 52.91 -30.15 8.93
CA LEU A 13 51.90 -30.96 8.28
C LEU A 13 50.55 -30.95 9.03
N ILE A 14 50.56 -30.95 10.36
CA ILE A 14 49.36 -30.81 11.18
C ILE A 14 48.76 -29.39 11.06
N LEU A 15 49.61 -28.35 11.02
CA LEU A 15 49.16 -26.98 10.71
C LEU A 15 48.65 -26.81 9.29
N LEU A 16 49.22 -27.53 8.30
CA LEU A 16 48.69 -27.60 6.92
C LEU A 16 47.36 -28.40 6.85
N LEU A 17 47.24 -29.48 7.62
CA LEU A 17 46.00 -30.27 7.71
C LEU A 17 44.90 -29.56 8.53
N VAL A 18 45.26 -28.78 9.55
CA VAL A 18 44.33 -27.94 10.30
C VAL A 18 44.03 -26.64 9.52
N GLY A 19 44.97 -26.15 8.71
CA GLY A 19 44.76 -24.99 7.81
C GLY A 19 44.03 -25.32 6.51
N SER A 20 43.95 -26.61 6.11
CA SER A 20 43.11 -27.08 5.02
C SER A 20 41.75 -27.57 5.49
N ALA A 21 41.51 -27.57 6.82
CA ALA A 21 40.18 -27.65 7.36
C ALA A 21 39.48 -26.33 7.10
N THR A 22 39.12 -26.17 5.83
CA THR A 22 37.90 -25.54 5.37
C THR A 22 37.60 -24.16 5.91
N CYS A 23 38.11 -23.18 5.26
CA CYS A 23 37.20 -22.14 4.89
C CYS A 23 36.34 -22.60 3.67
N HIS A 24 35.54 -23.63 3.84
CA HIS A 24 34.24 -23.64 3.20
C HIS A 24 33.51 -22.54 3.97
N ALA A 25 33.47 -21.35 3.41
CA ALA A 25 32.34 -20.47 3.65
C ALA A 25 31.15 -21.41 3.44
N ASP A 26 30.48 -21.79 4.52
CA ASP A 26 29.10 -22.24 4.41
C ASP A 26 28.49 -21.19 3.54
N ILE A 27 28.16 -21.59 2.33
CA ILE A 27 27.28 -20.81 1.46
C ILE A 27 26.05 -20.68 2.34
N VAL A 28 25.93 -19.56 3.03
CA VAL A 28 24.75 -19.22 3.78
C VAL A 28 23.71 -18.89 2.71
N GLY A 29 23.29 -19.93 2.02
CA GLY A 29 22.29 -19.92 0.99
C GLY A 29 20.92 -19.69 1.59
N SER A 30 20.64 -18.46 2.02
CA SER A 30 19.32 -18.12 2.49
C SER A 30 18.92 -16.69 2.14
N ASP A 31 19.65 -16.01 1.29
CA ASP A 31 19.26 -14.71 0.79
C ASP A 31 18.12 -14.90 -0.21
N VAL A 32 16.89 -14.61 0.21
CA VAL A 32 15.76 -14.56 -0.71
C VAL A 32 15.98 -13.39 -1.64
N LEU A 33 16.10 -13.68 -2.93
CA LEU A 33 16.22 -12.69 -3.98
C LEU A 33 14.84 -12.26 -4.44
N ASN A 34 14.63 -10.96 -4.44
CA ASN A 34 13.46 -10.34 -5.04
C ASN A 34 13.85 -9.75 -6.38
N TYR A 35 12.94 -9.84 -7.34
CA TYR A 35 13.16 -9.36 -8.69
C TYR A 35 12.22 -8.21 -9.02
N VAL A 36 12.79 -7.18 -9.64
CA VAL A 36 12.06 -6.09 -10.27
C VAL A 36 12.32 -6.19 -11.76
N THR A 37 11.29 -6.54 -12.50
CA THR A 37 11.35 -6.80 -13.92
C THR A 37 10.53 -5.76 -14.71
N ARG A 38 10.52 -5.91 -16.02
CA ARG A 38 9.68 -5.09 -16.89
C ARG A 38 8.17 -5.26 -16.58
N GLU A 39 7.76 -6.44 -16.14
CA GLU A 39 6.38 -6.70 -15.73
C GLU A 39 5.97 -5.86 -14.51
N ASN A 40 6.93 -5.56 -13.64
CA ASN A 40 6.73 -4.66 -12.50
C ASN A 40 6.81 -3.17 -12.88
N GLY A 41 7.07 -2.82 -14.16
CA GLY A 41 7.16 -1.43 -14.64
C GLY A 41 8.56 -0.90 -14.88
N LEU A 42 9.62 -1.74 -14.81
CA LEU A 42 10.99 -1.34 -15.13
C LEU A 42 11.10 -0.92 -16.60
N ALA A 43 11.83 0.15 -16.88
CA ALA A 43 11.95 0.71 -18.22
C ALA A 43 12.56 -0.27 -19.24
N GLY A 44 13.53 -1.10 -18.82
CA GLY A 44 14.20 -2.10 -19.65
C GLY A 44 14.61 -3.34 -18.89
N GLU A 45 14.93 -4.42 -19.57
CA GLU A 45 15.26 -5.73 -18.99
C GLU A 45 16.69 -5.87 -18.51
N SER A 46 17.62 -5.07 -19.06
CA SER A 46 19.04 -5.11 -18.68
C SER A 46 19.38 -3.87 -17.88
N VAL A 47 19.85 -4.07 -16.66
CA VAL A 47 20.22 -2.99 -15.74
C VAL A 47 21.72 -2.74 -15.80
N SER A 48 22.12 -1.54 -16.20
CA SER A 48 23.50 -1.13 -16.44
C SER A 48 24.11 -0.29 -15.32
N SER A 49 23.28 0.49 -14.60
CA SER A 49 23.72 1.38 -13.52
C SER A 49 22.70 1.43 -12.40
N LEU A 50 23.17 1.63 -11.17
CA LEU A 50 22.36 1.66 -9.97
C LEU A 50 22.91 2.67 -8.99
N ILE A 51 22.08 3.62 -8.53
CA ILE A 51 22.41 4.54 -7.45
C ILE A 51 21.28 4.64 -6.44
N PHE A 52 21.62 5.05 -5.21
CA PHE A 52 20.67 5.49 -4.20
C PHE A 52 20.75 7.00 -4.10
N ASP A 53 19.60 7.67 -4.16
CA ASP A 53 19.58 9.11 -3.95
C ASP A 53 19.60 9.48 -2.46
N SER A 54 19.70 10.76 -2.18
CA SER A 54 19.73 11.32 -0.83
C SER A 54 18.47 11.00 0.00
N GLN A 55 17.38 10.61 -0.66
CA GLN A 55 16.15 10.10 -0.03
C GLN A 55 16.11 8.59 0.11
N GLN A 56 17.19 7.86 -0.23
CA GLN A 56 17.29 6.41 -0.24
C GLN A 56 16.39 5.72 -1.29
N ARG A 57 15.90 6.42 -2.30
CA ARG A 57 15.23 5.82 -3.45
C ARG A 57 16.26 5.23 -4.41
N VAL A 58 15.87 4.15 -5.08
CA VAL A 58 16.75 3.45 -6.03
C VAL A 58 16.52 3.97 -7.44
N TRP A 59 17.56 4.49 -8.05
CA TRP A 59 17.57 4.89 -9.46
C TRP A 59 18.29 3.86 -10.29
N ILE A 60 17.63 3.39 -11.34
CA ILE A 60 18.00 2.21 -12.11
C ILE A 60 18.18 2.63 -13.58
N GLY A 61 19.42 2.63 -14.04
CA GLY A 61 19.74 2.81 -15.45
C GLY A 61 19.55 1.50 -16.19
N THR A 62 18.81 1.52 -17.29
CA THR A 62 18.51 0.33 -18.09
C THR A 62 18.89 0.50 -19.57
N ASN A 63 18.75 -0.57 -20.33
CA ASN A 63 18.89 -0.52 -21.79
C ASN A 63 17.77 0.28 -22.50
N ASN A 64 16.75 0.78 -21.78
CA ASN A 64 15.61 1.51 -22.36
C ASN A 64 15.10 2.65 -21.47
N GLY A 65 15.99 3.38 -20.81
CA GLY A 65 15.67 4.52 -19.96
C GLY A 65 16.04 4.33 -18.51
N VAL A 66 15.54 5.23 -17.66
CA VAL A 66 15.78 5.27 -16.22
C VAL A 66 14.50 4.92 -15.48
N SER A 67 14.62 4.13 -14.42
CA SER A 67 13.51 3.89 -13.48
C SER A 67 13.89 4.31 -12.08
N MET A 68 12.92 4.86 -11.34
CA MET A 68 13.01 5.11 -9.91
C MET A 68 12.12 4.11 -9.18
N TYR A 69 12.67 3.48 -8.16
CA TYR A 69 11.96 2.52 -7.31
C TYR A 69 12.01 2.96 -5.85
N ASN A 70 10.86 3.01 -5.19
CA ASN A 70 10.73 3.42 -3.79
C ASN A 70 10.34 2.26 -2.85
N GLY A 71 10.44 1.02 -3.30
CA GLY A 71 10.03 -0.16 -2.53
C GLY A 71 8.59 -0.63 -2.77
N LYS A 72 7.72 0.22 -3.34
CA LYS A 72 6.32 -0.10 -3.67
C LYS A 72 5.98 0.19 -5.14
N ARG A 73 6.42 1.33 -5.64
CA ARG A 73 6.10 1.82 -6.97
C ARG A 73 7.35 2.04 -7.81
N ILE A 74 7.26 1.74 -9.09
CA ILE A 74 8.26 2.06 -10.09
C ILE A 74 7.74 3.19 -10.97
N VAL A 75 8.57 4.24 -11.12
CA VAL A 75 8.33 5.33 -12.07
C VAL A 75 9.42 5.26 -13.13
N SER A 76 9.03 5.08 -14.39
CA SER A 76 9.96 4.91 -15.51
C SER A 76 9.97 6.13 -16.41
N PHE A 77 11.19 6.58 -16.75
CA PHE A 77 11.47 7.74 -17.61
C PHE A 77 12.17 7.26 -18.87
N ARG A 78 11.68 7.70 -20.02
CA ARG A 78 12.32 7.48 -21.31
C ARG A 78 12.80 8.80 -21.86
N PHE A 79 13.96 8.78 -22.53
CA PHE A 79 14.49 9.96 -23.17
C PHE A 79 13.79 10.16 -24.52
N SER A 80 13.01 11.20 -24.65
CA SER A 80 12.33 11.55 -25.90
C SER A 80 13.25 12.41 -26.74
N ARG A 81 13.81 11.84 -27.82
CA ARG A 81 14.33 12.62 -28.94
C ARG A 81 13.46 12.29 -30.14
N GLY A 82 12.92 13.31 -30.80
CA GLY A 82 12.05 13.13 -31.97
C GLY A 82 12.67 12.23 -33.02
N GLY A 83 11.98 11.17 -33.42
CA GLY A 83 12.16 10.39 -34.61
C GLY A 83 13.52 9.70 -34.77
N GLY A 84 13.68 8.52 -34.21
CA GLY A 84 14.82 7.65 -34.49
C GLY A 84 14.87 6.43 -33.57
N ASN A 85 15.33 5.30 -34.05
CA ASN A 85 15.55 4.05 -33.32
C ASN A 85 16.80 4.11 -32.40
N ASP A 86 17.13 5.27 -31.79
CA ASP A 86 18.26 5.37 -30.89
C ASP A 86 17.91 4.67 -29.59
N PRO A 87 18.70 3.67 -29.18
CA PRO A 87 18.46 2.96 -27.92
C PRO A 87 18.63 3.93 -26.74
N ASN A 88 17.63 4.03 -25.89
CA ASN A 88 17.64 4.78 -24.63
C ASN A 88 18.57 4.12 -23.59
N TYR A 89 19.70 3.56 -24.02
CA TYR A 89 20.63 2.86 -23.16
C TYR A 89 21.34 3.84 -22.23
N VAL A 90 21.22 3.60 -20.92
CA VAL A 90 21.85 4.38 -19.85
C VAL A 90 23.18 3.74 -19.51
N TYR A 91 24.28 4.48 -19.62
CA TYR A 91 25.61 3.98 -19.28
C TYR A 91 25.95 4.21 -17.80
N ASP A 92 25.54 5.35 -17.26
CA ASP A 92 25.80 5.70 -15.87
C ASP A 92 24.81 6.72 -15.33
N LEU A 93 24.69 6.80 -14.00
CA LEU A 93 23.80 7.69 -13.25
C LEU A 93 24.57 8.32 -12.09
N CYS A 94 24.25 9.57 -11.75
CA CYS A 94 24.64 10.17 -10.47
C CYS A 94 23.59 11.17 -9.98
N GLU A 95 23.54 11.39 -8.66
CA GLU A 95 22.83 12.51 -8.04
C GLU A 95 23.78 13.68 -7.90
N GLY A 96 23.32 14.90 -8.22
CA GLY A 96 24.05 16.14 -8.01
C GLY A 96 23.79 16.77 -6.66
N ASP A 97 24.61 17.77 -6.29
CA ASP A 97 24.48 18.50 -5.04
C ASP A 97 23.13 19.25 -4.90
N ASN A 98 22.51 19.58 -6.04
CA ASN A 98 21.17 20.15 -6.14
C ASN A 98 20.05 19.11 -6.14
N HIS A 99 20.37 17.84 -5.86
CA HIS A 99 19.46 16.69 -5.91
C HIS A 99 18.89 16.37 -7.30
N SER A 100 19.41 16.99 -8.38
CA SER A 100 19.11 16.55 -9.74
C SER A 100 19.72 15.17 -9.99
N ILE A 101 19.01 14.35 -10.78
CA ILE A 101 19.55 13.08 -11.25
C ILE A 101 20.09 13.30 -12.65
N TYR A 102 21.36 12.96 -12.84
CA TYR A 102 22.02 13.01 -14.15
C TYR A 102 22.15 11.61 -14.72
N ALA A 103 21.82 11.48 -16.01
CA ALA A 103 21.93 10.24 -16.75
C ALA A 103 22.74 10.46 -18.03
N VAL A 104 23.69 9.58 -18.29
CA VAL A 104 24.44 9.57 -19.56
C VAL A 104 23.97 8.42 -20.44
N SER A 105 23.73 8.73 -21.70
CA SER A 105 23.27 7.79 -22.72
C SER A 105 24.00 7.97 -24.06
N GLY A 106 23.66 7.13 -25.03
CA GLY A 106 24.15 7.29 -26.39
C GLY A 106 23.72 8.61 -27.05
N GLN A 107 22.71 9.29 -26.53
CA GLN A 107 22.18 10.54 -27.07
C GLN A 107 22.79 11.79 -26.42
N GLY A 108 23.53 11.66 -25.32
CA GLY A 108 24.11 12.77 -24.56
C GLY A 108 23.87 12.69 -23.07
N VAL A 109 23.89 13.85 -22.42
CA VAL A 109 23.72 13.98 -20.96
C VAL A 109 22.35 14.57 -20.65
N PHE A 110 21.61 13.87 -19.80
CA PHE A 110 20.26 14.25 -19.40
C PHE A 110 20.23 14.63 -17.91
N GLU A 111 19.39 15.58 -17.58
CA GLU A 111 19.11 16.03 -16.20
C GLU A 111 17.63 15.89 -15.90
N LEU A 112 17.31 15.28 -14.75
CA LEU A 112 16.01 15.38 -14.09
C LEU A 112 16.17 16.28 -12.88
N ARG A 113 15.67 17.49 -12.96
CA ARG A 113 15.67 18.41 -11.83
C ARG A 113 14.64 18.00 -10.79
N HIS A 114 14.92 18.39 -9.57
CA HIS A 114 13.94 18.22 -8.49
C HIS A 114 12.58 18.84 -8.88
N GLY A 115 11.54 18.00 -8.85
CA GLY A 115 10.18 18.40 -9.19
C GLY A 115 9.90 18.56 -10.69
N ASP A 116 10.73 17.99 -11.57
CA ASP A 116 10.41 17.79 -12.98
C ASP A 116 9.77 16.41 -13.21
N ASP A 117 8.94 16.29 -14.23
CA ASP A 117 8.27 15.07 -14.65
C ASP A 117 9.05 14.26 -15.69
N ARG A 118 10.12 14.82 -16.23
CA ARG A 118 10.90 14.22 -17.33
C ARG A 118 12.35 14.67 -17.34
N PHE A 119 13.21 13.83 -17.89
CA PHE A 119 14.60 14.15 -18.16
C PHE A 119 14.71 15.15 -19.32
N ARG A 120 15.59 16.14 -19.16
CA ARG A 120 15.92 17.12 -20.19
C ARG A 120 17.34 16.90 -20.68
N LEU A 121 17.53 16.93 -22.00
CA LEU A 121 18.86 16.88 -22.62
C LEU A 121 19.58 18.19 -22.38
N ILE A 122 20.70 18.15 -21.65
CA ILE A 122 21.49 19.35 -21.31
C ILE A 122 22.78 19.49 -22.15
N LEU A 123 23.34 18.38 -22.64
CA LEU A 123 24.54 18.37 -23.47
C LEU A 123 24.32 17.44 -24.66
N PRO A 124 23.70 17.93 -25.75
CA PRO A 124 23.41 17.13 -26.94
C PRO A 124 24.69 16.81 -27.77
N ASP A 125 25.70 17.66 -27.68
CA ASP A 125 26.92 17.57 -28.51
C ASP A 125 28.01 16.72 -27.85
N LEU A 126 27.75 16.10 -26.72
CA LEU A 126 28.67 15.19 -26.05
C LEU A 126 28.24 13.74 -26.29
N PRO A 127 28.61 13.15 -27.48
CA PRO A 127 28.16 11.81 -27.79
C PRO A 127 28.83 10.75 -26.92
N LYS A 128 28.08 9.74 -26.56
CA LYS A 128 28.56 8.50 -25.89
C LYS A 128 29.38 8.72 -24.62
N ALA A 129 28.91 9.61 -23.72
CA ALA A 129 29.43 9.63 -22.37
C ALA A 129 29.18 8.26 -21.69
N GLU A 130 30.23 7.66 -21.12
CA GLU A 130 30.21 6.33 -20.49
C GLU A 130 30.27 6.42 -18.94
N ALA A 131 30.59 7.60 -18.39
CA ALA A 131 30.67 7.87 -16.96
C ALA A 131 30.21 9.28 -16.61
N VAL A 132 29.59 9.46 -15.45
CA VAL A 132 29.18 10.76 -14.93
C VAL A 132 29.43 10.83 -13.41
N LEU A 133 29.91 11.98 -12.96
CA LEU A 133 30.04 12.35 -11.57
C LEU A 133 29.65 13.81 -11.40
N ALA A 134 28.75 14.10 -10.50
CA ALA A 134 28.47 15.47 -10.05
C ALA A 134 29.20 15.70 -8.71
N TYR A 135 29.95 16.79 -8.62
CA TYR A 135 30.70 17.14 -7.42
C TYR A 135 30.95 18.64 -7.33
N ASN A 136 30.57 19.27 -6.22
CA ASN A 136 30.70 20.71 -5.97
C ASN A 136 30.11 21.58 -7.10
N GLY A 137 28.91 21.25 -7.58
CA GLY A 137 28.19 21.97 -8.62
C GLY A 137 28.78 21.79 -10.05
N VAL A 138 29.75 20.91 -10.21
CA VAL A 138 30.42 20.64 -11.50
C VAL A 138 30.13 19.21 -11.94
N LEU A 139 29.83 19.00 -13.23
CA LEU A 139 29.73 17.69 -13.84
C LEU A 139 31.05 17.25 -14.47
N TYR A 140 31.53 16.11 -14.08
CA TYR A 140 32.66 15.42 -14.70
C TYR A 140 32.12 14.27 -15.55
N LEU A 141 32.47 14.28 -16.84
CA LEU A 141 31.90 13.37 -17.83
C LEU A 141 33.02 12.66 -18.56
N GLY A 142 32.91 11.35 -18.62
CA GLY A 142 33.90 10.48 -19.30
C GLY A 142 33.36 9.95 -20.59
N ASN A 143 34.11 10.09 -21.67
CA ASN A 143 33.83 9.41 -22.92
C ASN A 143 35.10 8.80 -23.54
N ARG A 144 35.03 8.34 -24.82
CA ARG A 144 36.20 7.76 -25.50
C ARG A 144 37.29 8.76 -25.81
N GLU A 145 37.02 10.07 -25.75
CA GLU A 145 37.91 11.14 -26.13
C GLU A 145 38.60 11.83 -24.94
N GLY A 146 38.12 11.62 -23.72
CA GLY A 146 38.70 12.18 -22.52
C GLY A 146 37.75 12.44 -21.38
N LEU A 147 38.23 13.20 -20.41
CA LEU A 147 37.44 13.75 -19.31
C LEU A 147 36.93 15.14 -19.72
N TYR A 148 35.63 15.34 -19.64
CA TYR A 148 34.99 16.63 -19.81
C TYR A 148 34.53 17.17 -18.47
N ILE A 149 34.69 18.46 -18.28
CA ILE A 149 34.30 19.21 -17.07
C ILE A 149 33.30 20.29 -17.49
N TYR A 150 32.09 20.22 -16.94
CA TYR A 150 30.99 21.13 -17.24
C TYR A 150 30.56 21.86 -15.98
N ASP A 151 30.70 23.18 -15.94
CA ASP A 151 30.37 24.05 -14.81
C ASP A 151 28.96 24.68 -14.90
N GLY A 152 28.12 24.20 -15.82
CA GLY A 152 26.80 24.74 -16.12
C GLY A 152 26.80 25.78 -17.25
N LYS A 153 27.99 26.24 -17.71
CA LYS A 153 28.15 27.25 -18.78
C LYS A 153 29.15 26.80 -19.84
N GLN A 154 30.31 26.32 -19.42
CA GLN A 154 31.41 25.95 -20.30
C GLN A 154 31.74 24.47 -20.17
N LEU A 155 32.07 23.87 -21.29
CA LEU A 155 32.53 22.49 -21.40
C LEU A 155 34.03 22.47 -21.73
N LYS A 156 34.84 22.06 -20.74
CA LYS A 156 36.30 21.93 -20.89
C LYS A 156 36.68 20.47 -21.05
N ARG A 157 37.58 20.15 -21.95
CA ARG A 157 38.10 18.79 -22.18
C ARG A 157 39.51 18.64 -21.60
N ILE A 158 39.79 17.52 -20.97
CA ILE A 158 41.09 17.03 -20.54
C ILE A 158 41.36 15.69 -21.21
N PHE A 159 42.54 15.53 -21.83
CA PHE A 159 43.00 14.27 -22.39
C PHE A 159 44.39 13.92 -21.84
N VAL A 160 44.68 12.63 -21.71
CA VAL A 160 45.89 12.11 -21.08
C VAL A 160 46.85 11.42 -22.06
N GLY A 161 46.42 11.13 -23.26
CA GLY A 161 47.24 10.52 -24.31
C GLY A 161 48.07 11.55 -25.09
N PRO A 162 49.00 11.09 -25.97
CA PRO A 162 49.90 11.97 -26.67
C PRO A 162 49.21 12.87 -27.72
N THR A 163 48.04 12.48 -28.16
CA THR A 163 47.19 13.27 -29.06
C THR A 163 45.74 13.29 -28.60
N PRO A 164 44.92 14.26 -29.03
CA PRO A 164 43.51 14.32 -28.69
C PRO A 164 42.69 13.07 -29.13
N MET A 165 43.15 12.35 -30.13
CA MET A 165 42.49 11.14 -30.67
C MET A 165 43.10 9.83 -30.15
N ALA A 166 44.06 9.90 -29.20
CA ALA A 166 44.70 8.72 -28.67
C ALA A 166 43.67 7.86 -27.92
N ILE A 167 43.75 6.56 -28.12
CA ILE A 167 42.87 5.54 -27.51
C ILE A 167 42.99 5.50 -25.99
N GLU A 168 44.11 5.97 -25.47
CA GLU A 168 44.41 6.13 -24.05
C GLU A 168 43.51 7.15 -23.34
N ASN A 169 42.94 8.09 -24.10
CA ASN A 169 42.06 9.14 -23.52
C ASN A 169 40.73 8.60 -23.00
N GLY A 170 40.25 7.47 -23.50
CA GLY A 170 38.92 6.99 -23.17
C GLY A 170 38.68 6.77 -21.68
N VAL A 171 37.84 7.60 -21.06
CA VAL A 171 37.49 7.60 -19.65
C VAL A 171 36.20 6.77 -19.42
N ARG A 172 36.28 5.80 -18.50
CA ARG A 172 35.23 4.80 -18.27
C ARG A 172 34.62 4.85 -16.90
N ASP A 173 35.29 5.47 -15.95
CA ASP A 173 34.81 5.63 -14.59
C ASP A 173 35.43 6.87 -13.94
N ILE A 174 34.68 7.52 -13.05
CA ILE A 174 35.09 8.75 -12.36
C ILE A 174 34.63 8.64 -10.93
N LYS A 175 35.52 8.93 -9.96
CA LYS A 175 35.24 8.93 -8.52
C LYS A 175 35.92 10.12 -7.85
N VAL A 176 35.44 10.50 -6.69
CA VAL A 176 36.06 11.51 -5.83
C VAL A 176 36.66 10.83 -4.62
N ASP A 177 37.86 11.25 -4.20
CA ASP A 177 38.49 10.79 -2.97
C ASP A 177 38.09 11.66 -1.75
N GLY A 178 38.46 11.22 -0.55
CA GLY A 178 38.18 11.93 0.69
C GLY A 178 38.89 13.30 0.83
N LYS A 179 39.76 13.66 -0.13
CA LYS A 179 40.46 14.95 -0.20
C LYS A 179 39.86 15.88 -1.25
N GLY A 180 38.82 15.44 -1.95
CA GLY A 180 38.17 16.23 -3.01
C GLY A 180 38.88 16.18 -4.37
N ASN A 181 39.83 15.27 -4.57
CA ASN A 181 40.42 15.06 -5.88
C ASN A 181 39.51 14.16 -6.73
N VAL A 182 39.40 14.48 -8.00
CA VAL A 182 38.60 13.69 -8.95
C VAL A 182 39.52 12.68 -9.64
N TRP A 183 39.29 11.40 -9.36
CA TRP A 183 39.98 10.31 -9.96
C TRP A 183 39.20 9.75 -11.15
N PHE A 184 39.91 9.43 -12.23
CA PHE A 184 39.27 8.82 -13.39
C PHE A 184 40.14 7.70 -14.00
N ALA A 185 39.49 6.64 -14.41
CA ALA A 185 40.12 5.54 -15.08
C ALA A 185 40.11 5.77 -16.58
N SER A 186 41.27 5.99 -17.18
CA SER A 186 41.44 5.87 -18.63
C SER A 186 41.83 4.44 -19.02
N ARG A 187 42.05 4.18 -20.30
CA ARG A 187 42.23 2.80 -20.78
C ARG A 187 43.28 1.98 -20.01
N TYR A 188 44.42 2.63 -19.64
CA TYR A 188 45.56 1.94 -18.99
C TYR A 188 46.05 2.64 -17.72
N MET A 189 45.47 3.75 -17.37
CA MET A 189 45.95 4.64 -16.29
C MET A 189 44.85 5.00 -15.33
N LEU A 190 45.22 5.12 -14.05
CA LEU A 190 44.47 5.91 -13.11
C LEU A 190 44.98 7.34 -13.07
N ASN A 191 44.09 8.31 -13.19
CA ASN A 191 44.45 9.73 -13.27
C ASN A 191 43.77 10.47 -12.12
N CYS A 192 44.52 11.35 -11.46
CA CYS A 192 44.05 12.19 -10.35
C CYS A 192 44.02 13.66 -10.82
N TYR A 193 42.84 14.24 -10.93
CA TYR A 193 42.64 15.65 -11.22
C TYR A 193 42.35 16.39 -9.91
N THR A 194 43.09 17.48 -9.67
CA THR A 194 42.88 18.32 -8.49
C THR A 194 42.13 19.58 -8.91
N PRO A 195 40.81 19.70 -8.58
CA PRO A 195 39.99 20.82 -9.02
C PRO A 195 40.51 22.20 -8.61
N SER A 196 41.10 22.36 -7.39
CA SER A 196 41.61 23.59 -6.87
C SER A 196 42.82 24.16 -7.63
N THR A 197 43.60 23.29 -8.28
CA THR A 197 44.81 23.70 -9.04
C THR A 197 44.67 23.55 -10.53
N GLY A 198 43.64 22.84 -10.99
CA GLY A 198 43.42 22.48 -12.37
C GLY A 198 44.45 21.50 -12.97
N LYS A 199 45.33 20.93 -12.14
CA LYS A 199 46.37 19.98 -12.58
C LYS A 199 45.92 18.55 -12.44
N TYR A 200 46.50 17.66 -13.27
CA TYR A 200 46.29 16.21 -13.14
C TYR A 200 47.61 15.45 -13.11
N LYS A 201 47.58 14.26 -12.51
CA LYS A 201 48.71 13.33 -12.45
C LYS A 201 48.22 11.93 -12.85
N SER A 202 48.99 11.29 -13.72
CA SER A 202 48.69 9.95 -14.24
C SER A 202 49.55 8.87 -13.58
N TYR A 203 48.94 7.72 -13.29
CA TYR A 203 49.59 6.54 -12.68
C TYR A 203 49.39 5.36 -13.64
N SER A 204 50.49 4.79 -14.14
CA SER A 204 50.45 3.70 -15.10
C SER A 204 50.30 2.34 -14.44
N VAL A 205 49.14 2.08 -13.88
CA VAL A 205 48.85 0.85 -13.09
C VAL A 205 48.84 -0.39 -14.02
N ALA A 206 48.42 -0.23 -15.28
CA ALA A 206 48.37 -1.37 -16.22
C ALA A 206 49.72 -1.93 -16.62
N ARG A 207 50.85 -1.24 -16.35
CA ARG A 207 52.24 -1.74 -16.63
C ARG A 207 52.58 -2.97 -15.76
N HIS A 208 51.96 -3.07 -14.58
CA HIS A 208 52.10 -4.17 -13.63
C HIS A 208 51.11 -5.31 -13.87
N MET A 209 50.24 -5.18 -14.87
CA MET A 209 49.24 -6.18 -15.21
C MET A 209 49.62 -6.94 -16.47
N PRO A 210 49.28 -8.24 -16.59
CA PRO A 210 49.53 -9.00 -17.80
C PRO A 210 48.87 -8.36 -19.01
N GLU A 211 49.54 -8.41 -20.19
CA GLU A 211 48.96 -7.99 -21.47
C GLU A 211 48.34 -6.58 -21.56
N ARG A 212 48.85 -5.63 -20.77
CA ARG A 212 48.28 -4.27 -20.69
C ARG A 212 46.75 -4.28 -20.52
N ALA A 213 46.25 -4.94 -19.47
CA ALA A 213 44.83 -5.05 -19.22
C ALA A 213 44.11 -3.70 -19.25
N ALA A 214 43.07 -3.62 -20.06
CA ALA A 214 42.28 -2.40 -20.17
C ALA A 214 41.41 -2.25 -18.90
N LEU A 215 41.55 -1.10 -18.22
CA LEU A 215 40.77 -0.78 -17.03
C LEU A 215 39.27 -0.64 -17.37
N SER A 216 38.40 -1.06 -16.48
CA SER A 216 36.95 -0.94 -16.60
C SER A 216 36.37 0.05 -15.60
N LYS A 217 36.16 -0.38 -14.38
CA LYS A 217 35.59 0.41 -13.28
C LYS A 217 36.53 0.34 -12.07
N PHE A 218 36.43 1.30 -11.13
CA PHE A 218 37.24 1.27 -9.92
C PHE A 218 36.49 1.81 -8.70
N ALA A 219 36.96 1.47 -7.51
CA ALA A 219 36.51 2.03 -6.25
C ALA A 219 37.69 2.47 -5.39
N ILE A 220 37.47 3.46 -4.54
CA ILE A 220 38.43 4.04 -3.61
C ILE A 220 38.02 3.68 -2.18
N SER A 221 38.94 3.06 -1.42
CA SER A 221 38.75 2.82 0.02
C SER A 221 40.02 3.29 0.76
N GLY A 222 39.98 4.49 1.30
CA GLY A 222 41.14 5.12 1.88
C GLY A 222 42.23 5.39 0.83
N ASP A 223 43.41 4.77 1.00
CA ASP A 223 44.55 4.83 0.04
C ASP A 223 44.60 3.65 -0.95
N ARG A 224 43.58 2.77 -0.89
CA ARG A 224 43.47 1.57 -1.73
C ARG A 224 42.50 1.79 -2.86
N PHE A 225 42.93 1.37 -4.06
CA PHE A 225 42.14 1.41 -5.28
C PHE A 225 41.87 0.00 -5.78
N TYR A 226 40.60 -0.37 -5.79
CA TYR A 226 40.15 -1.64 -6.36
C TYR A 226 39.81 -1.40 -7.83
N VAL A 227 40.63 -1.93 -8.73
CA VAL A 227 40.56 -1.62 -10.15
C VAL A 227 40.17 -2.87 -10.93
N GLY A 228 39.00 -2.81 -11.53
CA GLY A 228 38.49 -3.84 -12.43
C GLY A 228 39.05 -3.70 -13.83
N THR A 229 39.17 -4.83 -14.52
CA THR A 229 39.63 -4.90 -15.90
C THR A 229 38.60 -5.59 -16.79
N LYS A 230 38.75 -5.41 -18.11
CA LYS A 230 37.82 -6.01 -19.08
C LYS A 230 38.02 -7.50 -19.30
N ASN A 231 39.16 -8.06 -18.93
CA ASN A 231 39.48 -9.47 -19.25
C ASN A 231 40.48 -10.13 -18.29
N ASN A 232 40.98 -9.42 -17.26
CA ASN A 232 42.00 -9.91 -16.35
C ASN A 232 41.60 -9.89 -14.87
N GLY A 233 40.32 -9.61 -14.53
CA GLY A 233 39.81 -9.62 -13.19
C GLY A 233 40.05 -8.32 -12.43
N LEU A 234 40.13 -8.42 -11.10
CA LEU A 234 40.23 -7.31 -10.16
C LEU A 234 41.66 -7.18 -9.62
N TYR A 235 42.13 -5.95 -9.50
CA TYR A 235 43.43 -5.64 -8.90
C TYR A 235 43.25 -4.64 -7.75
N LEU A 236 44.08 -4.86 -6.71
CA LEU A 236 44.26 -3.87 -5.64
C LEU A 236 45.51 -3.04 -5.99
N CYS A 237 45.31 -1.72 -6.06
CA CYS A 237 46.38 -0.79 -6.42
C CYS A 237 46.56 0.24 -5.29
N GLN A 238 47.82 0.59 -5.02
CA GLN A 238 48.20 1.76 -4.20
C GLN A 238 49.09 2.68 -5.06
N PRO A 239 48.50 3.60 -5.83
CA PRO A 239 49.22 4.36 -6.86
C PRO A 239 50.40 5.17 -6.30
N ASN A 240 50.34 5.65 -5.07
CA ASN A 240 51.37 6.43 -4.44
C ASN A 240 52.60 5.57 -4.04
N LYS A 241 52.43 4.24 -3.89
CA LYS A 241 53.50 3.28 -3.57
C LYS A 241 53.94 2.50 -4.79
N ASP A 242 53.26 2.69 -5.92
CA ASP A 242 53.46 1.92 -7.16
C ASP A 242 53.23 0.41 -6.97
N GLU A 243 52.33 0.05 -6.04
CA GLU A 243 51.99 -1.35 -5.73
C GLU A 243 50.73 -1.77 -6.43
N VAL A 244 50.74 -2.92 -7.13
CA VAL A 244 49.61 -3.49 -7.85
C VAL A 244 49.61 -5.01 -7.65
N GLY A 245 48.53 -5.55 -7.09
CA GLY A 245 48.39 -6.99 -6.84
C GLY A 245 47.02 -7.50 -7.36
N LYS A 246 47.00 -8.69 -7.95
CA LYS A 246 45.74 -9.30 -8.42
C LYS A 246 44.96 -9.88 -7.23
N VAL A 247 43.68 -9.56 -7.16
CA VAL A 247 42.72 -10.17 -6.21
C VAL A 247 42.29 -11.52 -6.77
N GLN A 248 42.57 -12.59 -6.06
CA GLN A 248 42.26 -13.96 -6.49
C GLN A 248 40.80 -14.31 -6.29
N GLY A 249 40.21 -15.17 -7.13
CA GLY A 249 38.86 -15.71 -7.00
C GLY A 249 37.76 -14.81 -7.58
N VAL A 250 38.12 -13.62 -8.05
CA VAL A 250 37.15 -12.72 -8.73
C VAL A 250 37.15 -12.99 -10.23
N GLY A 251 35.96 -12.89 -10.84
CA GLY A 251 35.78 -13.14 -12.27
C GLY A 251 36.59 -12.20 -13.17
N ASN A 252 36.84 -12.63 -14.43
CA ASN A 252 37.75 -11.95 -15.34
C ASN A 252 37.22 -10.65 -15.95
N ILE A 253 35.90 -10.55 -16.21
CA ILE A 253 35.29 -9.39 -16.87
C ILE A 253 34.57 -8.57 -15.80
N VAL A 254 35.27 -7.58 -15.23
CA VAL A 254 34.71 -6.75 -14.17
C VAL A 254 33.85 -5.63 -14.77
N THR A 255 32.59 -5.61 -14.43
CA THR A 255 31.58 -4.67 -14.92
C THR A 255 31.34 -3.48 -13.97
N SER A 256 31.43 -3.69 -12.65
CA SER A 256 31.28 -2.63 -11.65
C SER A 256 32.16 -2.91 -10.41
N VAL A 257 32.67 -1.84 -9.82
CA VAL A 257 33.37 -1.87 -8.52
C VAL A 257 32.84 -0.72 -7.67
N TYR A 258 32.43 -1.02 -6.44
CA TYR A 258 31.87 -0.01 -5.53
C TYR A 258 32.32 -0.25 -4.09
N ALA A 259 32.89 0.74 -3.43
CA ALA A 259 33.21 0.70 -2.00
C ALA A 259 32.12 1.39 -1.19
N ASN A 260 31.64 0.74 -0.14
CA ASN A 260 30.65 1.29 0.77
C ASN A 260 31.29 1.84 2.05
N SER A 261 30.49 2.54 2.87
CA SER A 261 30.91 3.10 4.16
C SER A 261 31.20 2.06 5.23
N ARG A 262 30.81 0.78 5.01
CA ARG A 262 31.04 -0.34 5.94
C ARG A 262 32.43 -0.97 5.82
N GLY A 263 33.31 -0.44 4.97
CA GLY A 263 34.59 -1.04 4.68
C GLY A 263 34.49 -2.30 3.82
N GLU A 264 33.54 -2.36 2.90
CA GLU A 264 33.31 -3.46 1.97
C GLU A 264 33.41 -2.98 0.53
N VAL A 265 33.85 -3.88 -0.36
CA VAL A 265 33.90 -3.63 -1.81
C VAL A 265 33.00 -4.59 -2.55
N CYS A 266 32.02 -4.06 -3.23
CA CYS A 266 31.12 -4.79 -4.11
C CYS A 266 31.71 -4.87 -5.50
N VAL A 267 31.84 -6.06 -6.06
CA VAL A 267 32.39 -6.31 -7.40
C VAL A 267 31.40 -7.13 -8.19
N SER A 268 31.09 -6.72 -9.41
CA SER A 268 30.26 -7.50 -10.34
C SER A 268 31.05 -7.88 -11.58
N CYS A 269 30.70 -9.03 -12.16
CA CYS A 269 31.36 -9.61 -13.32
C CYS A 269 30.32 -10.05 -14.37
N ASP A 270 30.71 -9.98 -15.62
CA ASP A 270 29.93 -10.55 -16.71
C ASP A 270 30.26 -12.05 -16.82
N GLY A 271 29.24 -12.90 -16.66
CA GLY A 271 29.29 -14.35 -16.72
C GLY A 271 29.90 -15.07 -15.50
N GLN A 272 30.20 -14.35 -14.41
CA GLN A 272 30.77 -14.95 -13.19
C GLN A 272 30.18 -14.37 -11.90
N GLY A 273 29.02 -13.72 -11.98
CA GLY A 273 28.26 -13.25 -10.82
C GLY A 273 28.83 -12.01 -10.14
N ALA A 274 28.71 -11.95 -8.82
CA ALA A 274 29.11 -10.81 -7.99
C ALA A 274 29.80 -11.26 -6.71
N TYR A 275 30.66 -10.40 -6.17
CA TYR A 275 31.50 -10.69 -5.01
C TYR A 275 31.46 -9.52 -4.02
N LEU A 276 31.37 -9.84 -2.76
CA LEU A 276 31.57 -8.90 -1.66
C LEU A 276 32.93 -9.15 -1.03
N LEU A 277 33.78 -8.14 -0.99
CA LEU A 277 35.11 -8.22 -0.40
C LEU A 277 35.23 -7.34 0.85
N ASP A 278 36.10 -7.74 1.74
CA ASP A 278 36.59 -6.89 2.82
C ASP A 278 37.58 -5.85 2.26
N ALA A 279 37.33 -4.57 2.49
CA ALA A 279 38.16 -3.50 1.93
C ALA A 279 39.57 -3.38 2.57
N ALA A 280 39.77 -3.96 3.74
CA ALA A 280 41.07 -3.94 4.39
C ALA A 280 41.97 -5.13 3.97
N THR A 281 41.38 -6.29 3.72
CA THR A 281 42.11 -7.52 3.43
C THR A 281 42.04 -7.96 1.98
N ALA A 282 41.08 -7.41 1.19
CA ALA A 282 40.72 -7.84 -0.15
C ALA A 282 40.21 -9.30 -0.24
N GLN A 283 39.89 -9.93 0.88
CA GLN A 283 39.31 -11.28 0.91
C GLN A 283 37.86 -11.26 0.53
N ILE A 284 37.42 -12.27 -0.20
CA ILE A 284 36.00 -12.48 -0.57
C ILE A 284 35.24 -12.93 0.69
N LYS A 285 34.23 -12.18 1.08
CA LYS A 285 33.31 -12.50 2.16
C LYS A 285 32.10 -13.29 1.68
N GLU A 286 31.55 -12.90 0.52
CA GLU A 286 30.34 -13.46 -0.06
C GLU A 286 30.48 -13.51 -1.59
N ALA A 287 29.95 -14.57 -2.21
CA ALA A 287 29.89 -14.71 -3.66
C ALA A 287 28.46 -15.05 -4.09
N TYR A 288 27.98 -14.43 -5.15
CA TYR A 288 26.65 -14.57 -5.71
C TYR A 288 26.74 -14.97 -7.18
N ASN A 289 26.15 -16.10 -7.54
CA ASN A 289 26.13 -16.61 -8.91
C ASN A 289 24.81 -17.30 -9.24
N ALA A 290 24.56 -17.60 -10.49
CA ALA A 290 23.46 -18.43 -10.91
C ALA A 290 23.82 -19.90 -10.63
N SER A 291 22.97 -20.56 -9.81
CA SER A 291 23.10 -21.99 -9.50
C SER A 291 21.86 -22.75 -9.95
N ALA A 292 21.93 -24.08 -9.95
CA ALA A 292 20.76 -24.92 -10.27
C ALA A 292 19.63 -24.82 -9.21
N ASP A 293 19.97 -24.41 -8.00
CA ASP A 293 18.99 -24.07 -6.95
C ASP A 293 18.44 -22.67 -7.17
N ARG A 294 17.30 -22.61 -7.85
CA ARG A 294 16.66 -21.35 -8.27
C ARG A 294 16.16 -20.46 -7.12
N LEU A 295 16.03 -20.97 -5.92
CA LEU A 295 15.50 -20.20 -4.78
C LEU A 295 16.52 -19.21 -4.18
N HIS A 296 17.82 -19.47 -4.38
CA HIS A 296 18.91 -18.71 -3.76
C HIS A 296 19.94 -18.20 -4.76
N SER A 297 19.70 -18.38 -6.05
CA SER A 297 20.64 -18.02 -7.10
C SER A 297 20.21 -16.78 -7.86
N LEU A 298 21.19 -16.01 -8.34
CA LEU A 298 20.94 -14.95 -9.31
C LEU A 298 20.33 -15.54 -10.58
N GLY A 299 19.38 -14.85 -11.18
CA GLY A 299 18.77 -15.26 -12.46
C GLY A 299 19.77 -15.26 -13.62
N SER A 300 20.93 -14.62 -13.45
CA SER A 300 22.00 -14.52 -14.44
C SER A 300 23.34 -14.32 -13.76
N ASP A 301 24.40 -14.98 -14.28
CA ASP A 301 25.80 -14.72 -13.91
C ASP A 301 26.37 -13.44 -14.55
N ALA A 302 25.67 -12.87 -15.52
CA ALA A 302 26.02 -11.58 -16.11
C ALA A 302 25.47 -10.44 -15.24
N VAL A 303 26.26 -10.02 -14.26
CA VAL A 303 25.92 -8.93 -13.34
C VAL A 303 26.62 -7.65 -13.78
N TYR A 304 25.86 -6.62 -14.10
CA TYR A 304 26.43 -5.38 -14.63
C TYR A 304 26.70 -4.32 -13.57
N CYS A 305 25.95 -4.33 -12.47
CA CYS A 305 26.22 -3.51 -11.31
C CYS A 305 25.83 -4.22 -10.01
N TYR A 306 26.62 -3.99 -8.96
CA TYR A 306 26.35 -4.48 -7.62
C TYR A 306 26.57 -3.39 -6.59
N ARG A 307 25.58 -3.23 -5.70
CA ARG A 307 25.62 -2.29 -4.57
C ARG A 307 25.16 -3.01 -3.31
N ARG A 308 25.78 -2.71 -2.19
CA ARG A 308 25.30 -3.09 -0.86
C ARG A 308 25.02 -1.83 -0.07
N THR A 309 23.80 -1.73 0.47
CA THR A 309 23.39 -0.61 1.31
C THR A 309 24.08 -0.67 2.67
N GLU A 310 24.08 0.46 3.39
CA GLU A 310 24.57 0.52 4.78
C GLU A 310 23.83 -0.45 5.72
N HIS A 311 22.62 -0.84 5.37
CA HIS A 311 21.79 -1.77 6.12
C HIS A 311 21.99 -3.24 5.73
N GLY A 312 22.87 -3.51 4.75
CA GLY A 312 23.26 -4.85 4.35
C GLY A 312 22.39 -5.49 3.27
N THR A 313 21.47 -4.73 2.64
CA THR A 313 20.70 -5.18 1.49
C THR A 313 21.58 -5.17 0.25
N ASN A 314 21.66 -6.30 -0.45
CA ASN A 314 22.39 -6.43 -1.69
C ASN A 314 21.47 -6.14 -2.89
N TRP A 315 22.01 -5.45 -3.90
CA TRP A 315 21.30 -5.05 -5.10
C TRP A 315 22.14 -5.38 -6.33
N PHE A 316 21.56 -6.13 -7.27
CA PHE A 316 22.22 -6.64 -8.44
C PHE A 316 21.48 -6.20 -9.70
N GLY A 317 22.15 -5.46 -10.57
CA GLY A 317 21.66 -5.18 -11.91
C GLY A 317 22.08 -6.28 -12.85
N LEU A 318 21.13 -6.99 -13.43
CA LEU A 318 21.33 -8.20 -14.22
C LEU A 318 21.13 -7.92 -15.72
N PHE A 319 21.82 -8.66 -16.53
CA PHE A 319 21.58 -8.70 -17.97
C PHE A 319 20.34 -9.55 -18.27
N ARG A 320 19.32 -8.95 -18.89
CA ARG A 320 18.03 -9.54 -19.28
C ARG A 320 17.16 -10.10 -18.15
N TYR A 321 17.53 -9.88 -16.88
CA TYR A 321 16.75 -10.34 -15.73
C TYR A 321 16.32 -9.19 -14.80
N GLY A 322 16.52 -7.94 -15.23
CA GLY A 322 16.14 -6.78 -14.45
C GLY A 322 17.02 -6.55 -13.24
N LEU A 323 16.39 -6.15 -12.13
CA LEU A 323 17.04 -5.87 -10.85
C LEU A 323 16.72 -7.00 -9.87
N ALA A 324 17.74 -7.55 -9.21
CA ALA A 324 17.57 -8.45 -8.09
C ALA A 324 18.06 -7.79 -6.80
N TYR A 325 17.41 -8.07 -5.67
CA TYR A 325 17.89 -7.60 -4.38
C TYR A 325 17.53 -8.55 -3.24
N THR A 326 18.35 -8.53 -2.17
CA THR A 326 18.14 -9.33 -0.96
C THR A 326 17.44 -8.49 0.09
N PHE A 327 16.64 -9.14 0.96
CA PHE A 327 16.03 -8.43 2.08
C PHE A 327 16.98 -8.32 3.29
N TYR A 328 17.69 -9.39 3.62
CA TYR A 328 18.59 -9.48 4.77
C TYR A 328 19.77 -10.39 4.50
N SER A 329 20.89 -10.08 5.15
CA SER A 329 22.05 -10.97 5.20
C SER A 329 21.84 -12.20 6.11
N LYS A 330 20.82 -12.20 6.96
CA LYS A 330 20.43 -13.32 7.83
C LYS A 330 18.91 -13.39 7.95
N PRO A 331 18.26 -14.45 7.52
CA PRO A 331 16.82 -14.62 7.64
C PRO A 331 16.41 -14.72 9.11
N LEU A 332 15.28 -14.12 9.46
CA LEU A 332 14.71 -14.23 10.81
C LEU A 332 14.14 -15.61 11.08
N PHE A 333 13.69 -16.28 10.01
CA PHE A 333 13.16 -17.64 10.05
C PHE A 333 14.07 -18.58 9.30
N ARG A 334 14.29 -19.75 9.89
CA ARG A 334 15.13 -20.80 9.29
C ARG A 334 14.37 -22.11 9.26
N THR A 335 14.38 -22.77 8.11
CA THR A 335 13.86 -24.13 8.01
C THR A 335 14.75 -25.07 8.81
N TYR A 336 14.12 -25.94 9.58
CA TYR A 336 14.83 -26.87 10.42
C TYR A 336 15.58 -27.92 9.61
N THR A 337 16.90 -27.99 9.85
CA THR A 337 17.80 -28.96 9.24
C THR A 337 18.73 -29.55 10.29
N MET A 338 19.12 -30.80 10.16
CA MET A 338 20.07 -31.45 11.04
C MET A 338 20.77 -32.65 10.36
N GLY A 339 22.08 -32.56 10.19
CA GLY A 339 22.91 -33.70 9.76
C GLY A 339 22.51 -34.35 8.42
N GLY A 340 22.12 -33.53 7.43
CA GLY A 340 21.63 -34.00 6.13
C GLY A 340 20.10 -34.23 6.05
N PHE A 341 19.40 -34.23 7.20
CA PHE A 341 17.95 -34.18 7.24
C PHE A 341 17.46 -32.74 7.10
N THR A 342 16.46 -32.51 6.28
CA THR A 342 15.77 -31.23 6.15
C THR A 342 14.25 -31.45 6.16
N THR A 343 13.55 -30.51 6.73
CA THR A 343 12.08 -30.47 6.64
C THR A 343 11.57 -29.66 5.45
N GLU A 344 12.49 -29.09 4.66
CA GLU A 344 12.10 -28.35 3.44
C GLU A 344 11.31 -29.23 2.47
N GLY A 345 10.23 -28.71 1.93
CA GLY A 345 9.31 -29.45 1.08
C GLY A 345 8.27 -30.31 1.83
N MET A 346 8.37 -30.44 3.16
CA MET A 346 7.42 -31.22 3.97
C MET A 346 6.27 -30.34 4.44
N ASN A 347 5.04 -30.84 4.36
CA ASN A 347 3.89 -30.18 4.99
C ASN A 347 3.82 -30.59 6.46
N VAL A 348 4.29 -29.70 7.37
CA VAL A 348 4.35 -29.92 8.81
C VAL A 348 3.13 -29.31 9.48
N ARG A 349 2.18 -30.14 9.89
CA ARG A 349 0.93 -29.68 10.54
C ARG A 349 1.03 -29.63 12.06
N SER A 350 1.78 -30.56 12.65
CA SER A 350 1.97 -30.64 14.10
C SER A 350 3.38 -31.10 14.42
N PHE A 351 3.88 -30.70 15.56
CA PHE A 351 5.21 -31.10 16.03
C PHE A 351 5.28 -31.00 17.55
N TYR A 352 6.28 -31.67 18.11
CA TYR A 352 6.67 -31.58 19.52
C TYR A 352 8.11 -31.11 19.61
N ILE A 353 8.38 -30.16 20.48
CA ILE A 353 9.73 -29.64 20.76
C ILE A 353 10.08 -29.93 22.22
N GLY A 354 11.03 -30.85 22.44
CA GLY A 354 11.57 -31.17 23.75
C GLY A 354 13.04 -30.74 23.87
N ASN A 355 13.65 -31.04 25.02
CA ASN A 355 15.05 -30.73 25.29
C ASN A 355 15.98 -31.69 24.53
N GLY A 356 16.31 -31.36 23.29
CA GLY A 356 17.14 -32.13 22.40
C GLY A 356 16.39 -33.21 21.62
N GLU A 357 15.06 -33.23 21.65
CA GLU A 357 14.21 -34.11 20.86
C GLU A 357 13.17 -33.31 20.11
N LYS A 358 12.91 -33.68 18.84
CA LYS A 358 11.79 -33.14 18.07
C LYS A 358 11.01 -34.28 17.43
N VAL A 359 9.70 -34.17 17.44
CA VAL A 359 8.84 -35.09 16.72
C VAL A 359 8.01 -34.30 15.73
N ILE A 360 8.14 -34.60 14.45
CA ILE A 360 7.62 -33.80 13.36
C ILE A 360 6.59 -34.61 12.59
N GLY A 361 5.33 -34.17 12.64
CA GLY A 361 4.22 -34.79 11.92
C GLY A 361 4.07 -34.22 10.52
N THR A 362 4.11 -35.10 9.54
CA THR A 362 4.04 -34.77 8.11
C THR A 362 2.97 -35.62 7.40
N THR A 363 2.77 -35.41 6.12
CA THR A 363 1.82 -36.20 5.33
C THR A 363 2.24 -37.65 5.08
N ASP A 364 3.54 -37.97 5.20
CA ASP A 364 4.07 -39.32 5.00
C ASP A 364 4.37 -40.05 6.32
N GLY A 365 4.02 -39.44 7.46
CA GLY A 365 4.20 -40.00 8.78
C GLY A 365 4.87 -39.07 9.77
N VAL A 366 5.66 -39.65 10.68
CA VAL A 366 6.30 -38.91 11.77
C VAL A 366 7.81 -39.12 11.75
N TYR A 367 8.56 -38.02 11.86
CA TYR A 367 10.01 -38.03 12.04
C TYR A 367 10.36 -37.74 13.50
N LEU A 368 11.17 -38.62 14.10
CA LEU A 368 11.77 -38.44 15.42
C LEU A 368 13.22 -38.02 15.24
N VAL A 369 13.53 -36.86 15.77
CA VAL A 369 14.89 -36.28 15.68
C VAL A 369 15.49 -36.20 17.08
N ASP A 370 16.55 -36.94 17.33
CA ASP A 370 17.37 -36.79 18.52
C ASP A 370 18.60 -35.93 18.17
N GLU A 371 18.59 -34.69 18.67
CA GLU A 371 19.66 -33.71 18.38
C GLU A 371 20.97 -34.03 19.07
N LYS A 372 20.92 -34.78 20.19
CA LYS A 372 22.12 -35.15 20.94
C LYS A 372 22.91 -36.25 20.21
N SER A 373 22.19 -37.27 19.74
CA SER A 373 22.80 -38.36 18.98
C SER A 373 22.88 -38.09 17.49
N ARG A 374 22.27 -37.00 17.00
CA ARG A 374 22.08 -36.65 15.58
C ARG A 374 21.38 -37.73 14.77
N LYS A 375 20.52 -38.48 15.44
CA LYS A 375 19.76 -39.58 14.81
C LYS A 375 18.38 -39.11 14.37
N VAL A 376 17.97 -39.43 13.16
CA VAL A 376 16.64 -39.26 12.65
C VAL A 376 16.01 -40.62 12.38
N SER A 377 14.80 -40.83 12.91
CA SER A 377 14.03 -42.07 12.68
C SER A 377 12.71 -41.68 12.04
N HIS A 378 12.25 -42.45 11.05
CA HIS A 378 10.98 -42.22 10.36
C HIS A 378 9.98 -43.33 10.65
N VAL A 379 8.80 -42.98 11.05
CA VAL A 379 7.65 -43.86 11.21
C VAL A 379 6.64 -43.53 10.12
N PRO A 380 6.52 -44.37 9.09
CA PRO A 380 5.66 -44.02 7.95
C PRO A 380 4.16 -44.02 8.31
N SER A 381 3.35 -43.31 7.53
CA SER A 381 1.92 -43.17 7.74
C SER A 381 1.20 -44.53 7.78
N SER A 382 1.66 -45.53 7.02
CA SER A 382 1.13 -46.90 7.02
C SER A 382 1.28 -47.56 8.39
N ALA A 383 2.37 -47.35 9.12
CA ALA A 383 2.58 -47.84 10.48
C ALA A 383 1.68 -47.11 11.49
N LEU A 384 1.24 -45.88 11.17
CA LEU A 384 0.35 -45.05 11.97
C LEU A 384 -1.14 -45.30 11.61
N GLY A 385 -1.46 -46.37 10.93
CA GLY A 385 -2.81 -46.69 10.51
C GLY A 385 -3.35 -45.88 9.33
N GLY A 386 -2.46 -45.40 8.49
CA GLY A 386 -2.76 -44.55 7.32
C GLY A 386 -2.93 -43.08 7.65
N ALA A 387 -2.30 -42.58 8.75
CA ALA A 387 -2.39 -41.18 9.15
C ALA A 387 -1.61 -40.28 8.19
N HIS A 388 -2.33 -39.41 7.46
CA HIS A 388 -1.77 -38.38 6.57
C HIS A 388 -1.99 -36.97 7.10
N ILE A 389 -2.95 -36.77 8.01
CA ILE A 389 -3.29 -35.48 8.59
C ILE A 389 -3.05 -35.52 10.11
N ILE A 390 -1.79 -35.37 10.52
CA ILE A 390 -1.41 -35.37 11.93
C ILE A 390 -1.74 -34.01 12.53
N THR A 391 -2.70 -33.99 13.45
CA THR A 391 -3.25 -32.74 14.01
C THR A 391 -2.60 -32.33 15.32
N ASN A 392 -2.09 -33.31 16.12
CA ASN A 392 -1.45 -33.01 17.39
C ASN A 392 -0.47 -34.12 17.78
N ILE A 393 0.62 -33.76 18.44
CA ILE A 393 1.63 -34.69 18.99
C ILE A 393 1.90 -34.28 20.42
N TYR A 394 1.68 -35.22 21.35
CA TYR A 394 1.85 -34.98 22.79
C TYR A 394 2.73 -36.03 23.43
N GLN A 395 3.70 -35.57 24.23
CA GLN A 395 4.60 -36.48 24.97
C GLN A 395 4.01 -36.76 26.35
N TYR A 396 3.84 -38.05 26.65
CA TYR A 396 3.37 -38.48 27.98
C TYR A 396 3.96 -39.82 28.36
N SER A 397 4.46 -39.90 29.60
CA SER A 397 5.05 -41.12 30.20
C SER A 397 6.13 -41.80 29.31
N GLY A 398 6.93 -40.97 28.61
CA GLY A 398 8.03 -41.45 27.75
C GLY A 398 7.59 -42.00 26.41
N LYS A 399 6.32 -41.81 26.04
CA LYS A 399 5.75 -42.16 24.71
C LYS A 399 5.16 -40.93 24.04
N TYR A 400 4.95 -41.02 22.73
CA TYR A 400 4.28 -39.98 21.94
C TYR A 400 2.88 -40.40 21.57
N TYR A 401 1.91 -39.59 21.94
CA TYR A 401 0.51 -39.72 21.57
C TYR A 401 0.30 -38.85 20.32
N ILE A 402 0.03 -39.52 19.21
CA ILE A 402 -0.06 -38.94 17.87
C ILE A 402 -1.53 -38.93 17.46
N ALA A 403 -2.14 -37.76 17.40
CA ALA A 403 -3.48 -37.55 16.92
C ALA A 403 -3.50 -37.29 15.42
N SER A 404 -4.43 -37.93 14.72
CA SER A 404 -4.66 -37.74 13.29
C SER A 404 -6.14 -37.55 13.04
N TYR A 405 -6.44 -36.71 12.02
CA TYR A 405 -7.81 -36.44 11.59
C TYR A 405 -8.41 -37.71 10.91
N ASP A 406 -7.59 -38.42 10.17
CA ASP A 406 -7.99 -39.54 9.31
C ASP A 406 -7.77 -40.94 9.92
N ALA A 407 -6.96 -41.06 10.99
CA ALA A 407 -6.63 -42.35 11.60
C ALA A 407 -6.76 -42.37 13.13
N GLY A 408 -7.36 -41.34 13.75
CA GLY A 408 -7.54 -41.28 15.21
C GLY A 408 -6.22 -41.19 15.99
N LEU A 409 -6.17 -41.82 17.19
CA LEU A 409 -5.02 -41.77 18.11
C LEU A 409 -4.12 -42.98 17.92
N ARG A 410 -2.82 -42.73 17.83
CA ARG A 410 -1.74 -43.73 17.88
C ARG A 410 -0.77 -43.41 18.99
N VAL A 411 -0.19 -44.42 19.60
CA VAL A 411 0.83 -44.29 20.67
C VAL A 411 2.13 -44.87 20.14
N LEU A 412 3.14 -44.03 20.03
CA LEU A 412 4.47 -44.37 19.53
C LEU A 412 5.46 -44.48 20.70
N ASP A 413 6.17 -45.61 20.82
CA ASP A 413 7.27 -45.80 21.67
C ASP A 413 8.55 -45.34 20.95
N PRO A 414 9.25 -44.28 21.42
CA PRO A 414 10.41 -43.73 20.71
C PRO A 414 11.62 -44.64 20.74
N LYS A 415 11.71 -45.58 21.69
CA LYS A 415 12.83 -46.48 21.83
C LYS A 415 12.77 -47.66 20.85
N THR A 416 11.57 -48.21 20.67
CA THR A 416 11.31 -49.38 19.84
C THR A 416 10.74 -49.06 18.47
N LEU A 417 10.27 -47.80 18.30
CA LEU A 417 9.49 -47.30 17.14
C LEU A 417 8.20 -48.11 16.88
N GLN A 418 7.75 -48.83 17.89
CA GLN A 418 6.48 -49.55 17.78
C GLN A 418 5.30 -48.63 18.01
N VAL A 419 4.27 -48.81 17.19
CA VAL A 419 3.01 -48.10 17.24
C VAL A 419 1.93 -48.98 17.82
N SER A 420 1.16 -48.47 18.73
CA SER A 420 0.01 -49.16 19.38
C SER A 420 -1.17 -48.22 19.49
N THR A 421 -2.31 -48.73 19.90
CA THR A 421 -3.52 -48.01 20.28
C THR A 421 -3.73 -48.09 21.79
N VAL A 422 -4.63 -47.28 22.33
CA VAL A 422 -5.07 -47.37 23.75
C VAL A 422 -6.10 -48.49 23.83
N ALA A 423 -5.66 -49.71 24.14
CA ALA A 423 -6.49 -50.91 24.11
C ALA A 423 -7.74 -50.83 24.98
N SER A 424 -7.68 -50.10 26.11
CA SER A 424 -8.79 -49.85 27.05
C SER A 424 -9.81 -48.81 26.56
N ALA A 425 -9.52 -48.12 25.45
CA ALA A 425 -10.41 -47.13 24.83
C ALA A 425 -10.32 -47.23 23.29
N PRO A 426 -10.89 -48.30 22.68
CA PRO A 426 -10.77 -48.52 21.24
C PRO A 426 -11.34 -47.39 20.39
N LEU A 427 -12.31 -46.65 20.89
CA LEU A 427 -12.94 -45.52 20.24
C LEU A 427 -11.93 -44.42 19.88
N LEU A 428 -10.87 -44.21 20.70
CA LEU A 428 -9.79 -43.24 20.41
C LEU A 428 -9.02 -43.57 19.12
N ALA A 429 -9.05 -44.82 18.66
CA ALA A 429 -8.36 -45.20 17.44
C ALA A 429 -9.08 -44.77 16.16
N THR A 430 -10.32 -44.30 16.24
CA THR A 430 -11.19 -43.95 15.12
C THR A 430 -11.79 -42.53 15.22
N THR A 431 -11.75 -41.92 16.43
CA THR A 431 -12.30 -40.60 16.63
C THR A 431 -11.23 -39.47 16.47
N THR A 432 -11.66 -38.32 16.04
CA THR A 432 -10.77 -37.17 15.92
C THR A 432 -10.39 -36.60 17.29
N ILE A 433 -9.09 -36.55 17.57
CA ILE A 433 -8.53 -36.00 18.81
C ILE A 433 -8.16 -34.56 18.58
N SER A 434 -8.64 -33.67 19.45
CA SER A 434 -8.44 -32.22 19.29
C SER A 434 -7.51 -31.64 20.34
N SER A 435 -7.43 -32.23 21.54
CA SER A 435 -6.61 -31.65 22.62
C SER A 435 -6.03 -32.66 23.57
N PHE A 436 -4.89 -32.32 24.17
CA PHE A 436 -4.21 -33.07 25.22
C PHE A 436 -3.85 -32.16 26.35
N ALA A 437 -3.95 -32.66 27.58
CA ALA A 437 -3.38 -32.00 28.77
C ALA A 437 -3.01 -33.02 29.84
N THR A 438 -1.96 -32.74 30.61
CA THR A 438 -1.63 -33.56 31.78
C THR A 438 -2.13 -32.84 33.04
N SER A 439 -2.98 -33.52 33.83
CA SER A 439 -3.46 -33.01 35.09
C SER A 439 -2.40 -32.99 36.20
N LYS A 440 -2.64 -32.27 37.28
CA LYS A 440 -1.68 -32.14 38.38
C LYS A 440 -1.35 -33.48 39.06
N ASP A 441 -2.26 -34.42 39.08
CA ASP A 441 -2.08 -35.82 39.57
C ASP A 441 -1.37 -36.71 38.56
N GLY A 442 -0.98 -36.19 37.41
CA GLY A 442 -0.16 -36.84 36.39
C GLY A 442 -0.95 -37.73 35.45
N MET A 443 -2.26 -37.56 35.32
CA MET A 443 -3.10 -38.26 34.34
C MET A 443 -3.13 -37.50 33.01
N LEU A 444 -3.15 -38.24 31.91
CA LEU A 444 -3.33 -37.67 30.55
C LEU A 444 -4.81 -37.55 30.24
N TRP A 445 -5.26 -36.35 29.95
CA TRP A 445 -6.60 -36.04 29.49
C TRP A 445 -6.59 -35.83 27.97
N ILE A 446 -7.48 -36.52 27.30
CA ILE A 446 -7.59 -36.56 25.83
C ILE A 446 -8.97 -36.06 25.43
N GLY A 447 -9.04 -34.90 24.85
CA GLY A 447 -10.27 -34.30 24.34
C GLY A 447 -10.56 -34.72 22.91
N CYS A 448 -11.79 -35.14 22.65
CA CYS A 448 -12.23 -35.61 21.34
C CYS A 448 -13.72 -35.28 21.10
N GLY A 449 -14.27 -35.70 19.96
CA GLY A 449 -15.68 -35.55 19.62
C GLY A 449 -16.66 -36.24 20.58
N GLU A 450 -16.19 -37.30 21.24
CA GLU A 450 -16.95 -38.13 22.19
C GLU A 450 -16.73 -37.73 23.64
N GLY A 451 -16.19 -36.52 23.92
CA GLY A 451 -15.89 -36.04 25.26
C GLY A 451 -14.42 -36.17 25.66
N ILE A 452 -14.16 -36.62 26.90
CA ILE A 452 -12.79 -36.66 27.47
C ILE A 452 -12.49 -38.06 27.94
N PHE A 453 -11.39 -38.63 27.46
CA PHE A 453 -10.80 -39.84 28.01
C PHE A 453 -9.63 -39.46 28.95
N VAL A 454 -9.55 -40.12 30.09
CA VAL A 454 -8.46 -39.96 31.05
C VAL A 454 -7.62 -41.23 31.05
N VAL A 455 -6.31 -41.10 30.81
CA VAL A 455 -5.38 -42.21 30.69
C VAL A 455 -4.33 -42.10 31.80
N ASP A 456 -4.02 -43.19 32.47
CA ASP A 456 -3.01 -43.28 33.51
C ASP A 456 -1.58 -43.42 32.93
N LYS A 457 -0.57 -43.41 33.80
CA LYS A 457 0.84 -43.53 33.43
C LYS A 457 1.18 -44.84 32.75
N THR A 458 0.36 -45.88 32.88
CA THR A 458 0.53 -47.18 32.24
C THR A 458 -0.02 -47.21 30.81
N GLY A 459 -0.77 -46.17 30.42
CA GLY A 459 -1.45 -46.05 29.13
C GLY A 459 -2.87 -46.66 29.14
N LYS A 460 -3.43 -46.95 30.35
CA LYS A 460 -4.78 -47.49 30.48
C LYS A 460 -5.78 -46.33 30.67
N ALA A 461 -6.90 -46.35 29.93
CA ALA A 461 -7.99 -45.43 30.12
C ALA A 461 -8.74 -45.78 31.45
N VAL A 462 -8.83 -44.79 32.34
CA VAL A 462 -9.40 -44.94 33.69
C VAL A 462 -10.74 -44.20 33.87
N ALA A 463 -11.04 -43.24 33.01
CA ALA A 463 -12.30 -42.54 32.97
C ALA A 463 -12.66 -42.08 31.55
N HIS A 464 -13.97 -41.91 31.31
CA HIS A 464 -14.52 -41.30 30.12
C HIS A 464 -15.65 -40.36 30.51
N TYR A 465 -15.46 -39.06 30.33
CA TYR A 465 -16.45 -38.04 30.67
C TYR A 465 -17.14 -37.54 29.40
N THR A 466 -18.46 -37.51 29.42
CA THR A 466 -19.35 -37.08 28.36
C THR A 466 -20.42 -36.14 28.90
N GLU A 467 -21.17 -35.50 28.03
CA GLU A 467 -22.35 -34.68 28.43
C GLU A 467 -23.41 -35.49 29.17
N ASN A 468 -23.49 -36.81 28.91
CA ASN A 468 -24.50 -37.69 29.49
C ASN A 468 -24.15 -38.21 30.90
N ASN A 469 -22.84 -38.26 31.25
CA ASN A 469 -22.39 -38.82 32.53
C ASN A 469 -21.71 -37.79 33.46
N SER A 470 -21.59 -36.54 32.98
CA SER A 470 -20.99 -35.44 33.69
C SER A 470 -21.66 -34.12 33.31
N ARG A 471 -21.28 -33.03 33.97
CA ARG A 471 -21.71 -31.67 33.56
C ARG A 471 -20.77 -31.05 32.55
N LEU A 472 -20.13 -31.85 31.71
CA LEU A 472 -19.34 -31.39 30.59
C LEU A 472 -20.28 -30.72 29.58
N CYS A 473 -19.91 -29.55 29.11
CA CYS A 473 -20.63 -28.89 28.03
C CYS A 473 -20.64 -29.74 26.77
N ARG A 474 -21.70 -29.63 26.02
CA ARG A 474 -21.97 -30.36 24.80
C ARG A 474 -20.89 -30.10 23.74
N GLY A 475 -20.76 -31.06 22.82
CA GLY A 475 -19.91 -30.91 21.63
C GLY A 475 -18.48 -31.41 21.79
N SER A 476 -17.70 -31.27 20.70
CA SER A 476 -16.31 -31.73 20.65
C SER A 476 -15.42 -30.91 21.58
N VAL A 477 -14.58 -31.60 22.37
CA VAL A 477 -13.64 -30.97 23.29
C VAL A 477 -12.39 -30.53 22.54
N THR A 478 -12.27 -29.23 22.32
CA THR A 478 -11.23 -28.63 21.47
C THR A 478 -10.06 -28.01 22.24
N GLY A 479 -10.23 -27.82 23.55
CA GLY A 479 -9.18 -27.27 24.42
C GLY A 479 -9.27 -27.82 25.85
N ILE A 480 -8.12 -28.19 26.41
CA ILE A 480 -7.99 -28.57 27.84
C ILE A 480 -6.75 -27.89 28.39
N TYR A 481 -6.92 -27.18 29.50
CA TYR A 481 -5.82 -26.58 30.24
C TYR A 481 -6.03 -26.76 31.75
N PHE A 482 -4.99 -27.18 32.46
CA PHE A 482 -5.02 -27.26 33.95
C PHE A 482 -4.28 -26.05 34.54
N ASP A 483 -4.99 -25.33 35.41
CA ASP A 483 -4.42 -24.21 36.17
C ASP A 483 -3.50 -24.67 37.32
N HIS A 484 -2.85 -23.73 37.97
CA HIS A 484 -1.93 -24.01 39.09
C HIS A 484 -2.62 -24.66 40.29
N ASN A 485 -3.94 -24.53 40.47
CA ASN A 485 -4.73 -25.21 41.50
C ASN A 485 -5.06 -26.67 41.10
N GLY A 486 -4.84 -27.03 39.85
CA GLY A 486 -5.19 -28.35 39.31
C GLY A 486 -6.60 -28.41 38.72
N ASN A 487 -7.32 -27.28 38.67
CA ASN A 487 -8.63 -27.23 38.04
C ASN A 487 -8.48 -27.27 36.51
N GLY A 488 -9.33 -28.02 35.84
CA GLY A 488 -9.30 -28.17 34.39
C GLY A 488 -10.28 -27.23 33.69
N TRP A 489 -9.81 -26.42 32.82
CA TRP A 489 -10.60 -25.54 31.93
C TRP A 489 -10.78 -26.23 30.59
N ILE A 490 -12.02 -26.52 30.19
CA ILE A 490 -12.34 -27.35 29.04
C ILE A 490 -13.25 -26.57 28.10
N GLY A 491 -12.75 -26.36 26.89
CA GLY A 491 -13.46 -25.71 25.80
C GLY A 491 -14.16 -26.75 24.89
N SER A 492 -15.45 -26.55 24.66
CA SER A 492 -16.29 -27.31 23.73
C SER A 492 -17.31 -26.39 23.06
N GLU A 493 -18.58 -26.70 22.91
CA GLU A 493 -19.63 -25.74 22.57
C GLU A 493 -19.88 -24.68 23.66
N GLY A 494 -19.29 -24.89 24.83
CA GLY A 494 -19.23 -23.97 25.95
C GLY A 494 -17.93 -24.16 26.71
N LEU A 495 -17.81 -23.52 27.85
CA LEU A 495 -16.67 -23.66 28.75
C LEU A 495 -17.07 -24.38 30.01
N SER A 496 -16.44 -25.53 30.26
CA SER A 496 -16.61 -26.31 31.52
C SER A 496 -15.40 -26.15 32.40
N LEU A 497 -15.63 -26.12 33.70
CA LEU A 497 -14.62 -26.12 34.74
C LEU A 497 -14.64 -27.47 35.48
N TYR A 498 -13.56 -28.25 35.38
CA TYR A 498 -13.32 -29.39 36.23
C TYR A 498 -12.70 -28.94 37.55
N VAL A 499 -13.39 -29.13 38.67
CA VAL A 499 -12.90 -28.76 39.98
C VAL A 499 -12.14 -29.96 40.58
N ALA A 500 -10.82 -29.81 40.70
CA ALA A 500 -9.94 -30.90 41.12
C ALA A 500 -10.26 -31.40 42.56
N ALA A 501 -10.70 -30.52 43.47
CA ALA A 501 -11.01 -30.85 44.85
C ALA A 501 -12.23 -31.79 44.99
N THR A 502 -13.25 -31.61 44.16
CA THR A 502 -14.50 -32.37 44.19
C THR A 502 -14.53 -33.44 43.08
N ARG A 503 -13.62 -33.35 42.09
CA ARG A 503 -13.63 -34.20 40.90
C ARG A 503 -14.91 -34.11 40.11
N THR A 504 -15.54 -32.95 40.07
CA THR A 504 -16.80 -32.69 39.37
C THR A 504 -16.62 -31.62 38.32
N PHE A 505 -17.52 -31.66 37.32
CA PHE A 505 -17.60 -30.60 36.31
C PHE A 505 -18.67 -29.58 36.71
N GLU A 506 -18.34 -28.32 36.49
CA GLU A 506 -19.22 -27.17 36.64
C GLU A 506 -19.20 -26.34 35.35
N ASN A 507 -20.27 -25.62 35.08
CA ASN A 507 -20.26 -24.63 34.00
C ASN A 507 -19.53 -23.38 34.51
N ALA A 508 -18.63 -22.86 33.70
CA ALA A 508 -17.96 -21.60 34.00
C ALA A 508 -18.95 -20.44 33.94
N ASN A 509 -19.10 -19.73 35.07
CA ASN A 509 -20.09 -18.64 35.23
C ASN A 509 -19.60 -17.34 34.60
N PHE A 510 -19.61 -17.26 33.28
CA PHE A 510 -19.49 -16.01 32.56
C PHE A 510 -20.89 -15.41 32.30
N PRO A 511 -21.00 -14.08 32.17
CA PRO A 511 -22.23 -13.41 31.78
C PRO A 511 -22.79 -13.98 30.46
N ASP A 512 -24.13 -14.03 30.37
CA ASP A 512 -24.81 -14.49 29.16
C ASP A 512 -24.31 -13.72 27.94
N GLY A 513 -23.97 -14.45 26.88
CA GLY A 513 -23.44 -13.88 25.62
C GLY A 513 -21.97 -13.44 25.66
N PHE A 514 -21.22 -13.68 26.74
CA PHE A 514 -19.79 -13.32 26.81
C PHE A 514 -19.00 -13.85 25.62
N PHE A 515 -19.20 -15.09 25.23
CA PHE A 515 -18.57 -15.68 24.06
C PHE A 515 -19.32 -15.40 22.75
N ASN A 516 -20.44 -14.66 22.77
CA ASN A 516 -21.24 -14.28 21.58
C ASN A 516 -21.49 -15.45 20.61
N GLY A 517 -21.93 -16.60 21.12
CA GLY A 517 -22.19 -17.80 20.34
C GLY A 517 -20.95 -18.53 19.83
N GLN A 518 -19.75 -18.14 20.27
CA GLN A 518 -18.53 -18.89 19.95
C GLN A 518 -18.53 -20.25 20.67
N SER A 519 -18.34 -21.31 19.90
CA SER A 519 -18.19 -22.67 20.39
C SER A 519 -16.81 -23.22 19.99
N ASN A 520 -16.44 -24.39 20.51
CA ASN A 520 -15.15 -25.06 20.19
C ASN A 520 -13.93 -24.18 20.50
N LEU A 521 -13.90 -23.60 21.68
CA LEU A 521 -12.82 -22.73 22.12
C LEU A 521 -11.57 -23.55 22.47
N SER A 522 -10.42 -23.19 21.93
CA SER A 522 -9.14 -23.65 22.49
C SER A 522 -8.83 -22.87 23.77
N VAL A 523 -8.23 -23.55 24.75
CA VAL A 523 -7.87 -22.96 26.04
C VAL A 523 -6.37 -23.07 26.23
N SER A 524 -5.74 -21.95 26.59
CA SER A 524 -4.29 -21.90 26.85
C SER A 524 -3.96 -20.94 27.99
N ARG A 525 -2.74 -21.06 28.49
CA ARG A 525 -2.18 -20.11 29.44
C ARG A 525 -1.81 -18.81 28.74
N GLY A 526 -2.16 -17.69 29.34
CA GLY A 526 -1.69 -16.36 28.97
C GLY A 526 -0.67 -15.79 29.96
N HIS A 527 -0.12 -14.64 29.64
CA HIS A 527 0.72 -13.86 30.56
C HIS A 527 -0.05 -13.42 31.80
N ASP A 528 0.68 -13.05 32.86
CA ASP A 528 0.09 -12.58 34.14
C ASP A 528 -0.92 -13.54 34.75
N GLY A 529 -0.81 -14.85 34.48
CA GLY A 529 -1.71 -15.88 35.01
C GLY A 529 -3.09 -15.90 34.38
N LEU A 530 -3.29 -15.19 33.28
CA LEU A 530 -4.55 -15.20 32.52
C LEU A 530 -4.77 -16.55 31.83
N LEU A 531 -6.04 -16.87 31.64
CA LEU A 531 -6.52 -17.90 30.72
C LEU A 531 -6.90 -17.23 29.41
N LEU A 532 -6.52 -17.82 28.31
CA LEU A 532 -6.85 -17.36 26.96
C LEU A 532 -7.74 -18.40 26.28
N PHE A 533 -8.82 -17.92 25.72
CA PHE A 533 -9.79 -18.73 24.98
C PHE A 533 -9.81 -18.21 23.54
N SER A 534 -9.44 -19.04 22.59
CA SER A 534 -9.35 -18.61 21.20
C SER A 534 -10.14 -19.50 20.26
N ARG A 535 -10.81 -18.86 19.30
CA ARG A 535 -11.39 -19.52 18.14
C ARG A 535 -11.41 -18.57 16.96
N GLN A 536 -10.89 -19.04 15.83
CA GLN A 536 -10.83 -18.25 14.60
C GLN A 536 -10.27 -16.84 14.85
N LEU A 537 -11.06 -15.82 14.57
CA LEU A 537 -10.65 -14.41 14.66
C LEU A 537 -10.76 -13.82 16.08
N ARG A 538 -11.34 -14.55 17.06
CA ARG A 538 -11.63 -13.99 18.39
C ARG A 538 -10.77 -14.63 19.47
N VAL A 539 -10.25 -13.82 20.37
CA VAL A 539 -9.51 -14.25 21.55
C VAL A 539 -10.10 -13.57 22.77
N PHE A 540 -10.50 -14.36 23.75
CA PHE A 540 -10.99 -13.89 25.04
C PHE A 540 -9.98 -14.19 26.11
N TYR A 541 -10.00 -13.41 27.17
CA TYR A 541 -9.17 -13.64 28.36
C TYR A 541 -10.00 -13.66 29.63
N SER A 542 -9.51 -14.39 30.62
CA SER A 542 -10.06 -14.36 32.00
C SER A 542 -8.95 -14.67 33.02
N ASP A 543 -9.06 -14.14 34.22
CA ASP A 543 -8.33 -14.71 35.34
C ASP A 543 -9.00 -16.02 35.80
N VAL A 544 -8.27 -16.83 36.57
CA VAL A 544 -8.79 -18.13 37.07
C VAL A 544 -9.98 -17.98 38.04
N GLN A 545 -10.25 -16.79 38.53
CA GLN A 545 -11.36 -16.46 39.43
C GLN A 545 -12.57 -15.87 38.68
N MET A 546 -12.45 -15.69 37.36
CA MET A 546 -13.50 -15.10 36.50
C MET A 546 -13.92 -13.67 36.92
N LYS A 547 -13.04 -12.94 37.61
CA LYS A 547 -13.28 -11.55 38.05
C LYS A 547 -12.82 -10.54 37.00
N ARG A 548 -11.71 -10.80 36.34
CA ARG A 548 -11.14 -9.99 35.27
C ARG A 548 -11.24 -10.78 33.97
N PHE A 549 -12.15 -10.39 33.10
CA PHE A 549 -12.35 -11.05 31.82
C PHE A 549 -12.74 -10.04 30.74
N GLY A 550 -12.54 -10.42 29.47
CA GLY A 550 -12.89 -9.61 28.34
C GLY A 550 -12.49 -10.26 27.01
N GLU A 551 -12.76 -9.54 25.94
CA GLU A 551 -12.25 -9.89 24.61
C GLU A 551 -11.02 -9.04 24.29
N LEU A 552 -10.00 -9.62 23.68
CA LEU A 552 -8.88 -8.88 23.16
C LEU A 552 -9.33 -8.06 21.94
N LYS A 553 -9.38 -6.73 22.11
CA LYS A 553 -9.72 -5.81 21.01
C LYS A 553 -8.55 -5.80 20.01
N LYS A 554 -8.74 -6.50 18.92
CA LYS A 554 -7.75 -6.57 17.82
C LYS A 554 -7.98 -5.44 16.82
N PRO A 555 -6.92 -4.90 16.21
CA PRO A 555 -7.05 -4.03 15.04
C PRO A 555 -7.76 -4.74 13.89
N THR A 556 -8.45 -3.97 13.07
CA THR A 556 -9.25 -4.44 11.94
C THR A 556 -8.48 -5.37 11.00
N ILE A 557 -7.19 -5.14 10.85
CA ILE A 557 -6.32 -5.98 10.00
C ILE A 557 -6.24 -7.45 10.42
N LEU A 558 -6.34 -7.75 11.70
CA LEU A 558 -6.39 -9.14 12.18
C LEU A 558 -7.79 -9.75 12.06
N LEU A 559 -8.78 -8.98 11.59
CA LEU A 559 -10.15 -9.42 11.38
C LEU A 559 -10.41 -9.88 9.94
N ASP A 560 -9.54 -9.51 8.99
CA ASP A 560 -9.74 -9.77 7.55
C ASP A 560 -9.21 -11.13 7.08
N GLY A 561 -8.77 -12.01 7.96
CA GLY A 561 -8.24 -13.34 7.61
C GLY A 561 -8.61 -14.41 8.62
N LEU A 562 -8.53 -15.67 8.19
CA LEU A 562 -8.70 -16.81 9.09
C LEU A 562 -7.47 -16.95 9.99
N ASN A 563 -7.65 -16.94 11.32
CA ASN A 563 -6.60 -17.29 12.27
C ASN A 563 -6.52 -18.81 12.40
N TYR A 564 -5.39 -19.39 12.01
CA TYR A 564 -5.11 -20.81 12.13
C TYR A 564 -4.50 -21.19 13.47
N ALA A 565 -3.71 -20.30 14.08
CA ALA A 565 -3.11 -20.51 15.39
C ALA A 565 -2.91 -19.18 16.12
N PHE A 566 -2.99 -19.24 17.44
CA PHE A 566 -2.72 -18.14 18.36
C PHE A 566 -1.77 -18.62 19.46
N LEU A 567 -0.78 -17.79 19.79
CA LEU A 567 0.19 -18.07 20.83
C LEU A 567 0.50 -16.78 21.64
N ASP A 568 0.46 -16.87 22.94
CA ASP A 568 1.12 -15.94 23.84
C ASP A 568 2.53 -16.48 24.12
N ASP A 569 3.59 -15.73 23.76
CA ASP A 569 4.98 -16.17 23.94
C ASP A 569 5.47 -16.01 25.38
N LEU A 570 4.63 -15.47 26.27
CA LEU A 570 4.91 -15.17 27.69
C LEU A 570 6.14 -14.25 27.87
N LYS A 571 6.57 -13.57 26.78
CA LYS A 571 7.75 -12.67 26.74
C LYS A 571 7.40 -11.28 26.25
N GLY A 572 6.14 -10.95 26.15
CA GLY A 572 5.64 -9.63 25.79
C GLY A 572 4.89 -9.56 24.46
N HIS A 573 4.69 -10.70 23.78
CA HIS A 573 4.07 -10.69 22.47
C HIS A 573 3.00 -11.75 22.29
N TYR A 574 1.98 -11.39 21.49
CA TYR A 574 1.06 -12.32 20.88
C TYR A 574 1.49 -12.65 19.46
N TRP A 575 1.26 -13.89 19.05
CA TRP A 575 1.50 -14.38 17.70
C TRP A 575 0.21 -14.91 17.11
N PHE A 576 -0.07 -14.53 15.87
CA PHE A 576 -1.23 -14.97 15.10
C PHE A 576 -0.77 -15.55 13.77
N ALA A 577 -1.04 -16.81 13.54
CA ALA A 577 -0.88 -17.43 12.24
C ALA A 577 -2.17 -17.27 11.43
N THR A 578 -2.09 -16.64 10.28
CA THR A 578 -3.22 -16.36 9.40
C THR A 578 -2.91 -16.83 7.97
N ASP A 579 -3.90 -16.77 7.11
CA ASP A 579 -3.73 -16.98 5.66
C ASP A 579 -2.82 -15.93 5.00
N ASN A 580 -2.68 -14.75 5.61
CA ASN A 580 -1.80 -13.68 5.13
C ASN A 580 -0.35 -13.76 5.69
N GLY A 581 -0.04 -14.76 6.51
CA GLY A 581 1.27 -14.95 7.14
C GLY A 581 1.23 -14.99 8.67
N LEU A 582 2.39 -14.80 9.28
CA LEU A 582 2.56 -14.84 10.73
C LEU A 582 2.68 -13.41 11.29
N PHE A 583 1.72 -13.02 12.12
CA PHE A 583 1.72 -11.74 12.80
C PHE A 583 2.30 -11.85 14.21
N ARG A 584 3.08 -10.85 14.62
CA ARG A 584 3.51 -10.62 15.99
C ARG A 584 3.09 -9.23 16.45
N THR A 585 2.59 -9.11 17.67
CA THR A 585 2.21 -7.84 18.29
C THR A 585 2.58 -7.83 19.76
N ASP A 586 2.78 -6.64 20.36
CA ASP A 586 2.86 -6.52 21.79
C ASP A 586 1.48 -6.70 22.46
N TYR A 587 1.45 -6.87 23.79
CA TYR A 587 0.21 -7.07 24.55
C TYR A 587 -0.78 -5.90 24.48
N ARG A 588 -0.33 -4.71 24.10
CA ARG A 588 -1.17 -3.50 23.94
C ARG A 588 -1.66 -3.28 22.52
N PHE A 589 -1.25 -4.13 21.58
CA PHE A 589 -1.50 -3.94 20.16
C PHE A 589 -0.97 -2.59 19.64
N SER A 590 0.11 -2.08 20.24
CA SER A 590 0.73 -0.81 19.82
C SER A 590 1.76 -1.00 18.71
N SER A 591 2.27 -2.22 18.55
CA SER A 591 3.21 -2.58 17.49
C SER A 591 2.75 -3.84 16.76
N PHE A 592 2.85 -3.83 15.44
CA PHE A 592 2.48 -4.97 14.60
C PHE A 592 3.61 -5.32 13.63
N GLN A 593 3.82 -6.61 13.47
CA GLN A 593 4.79 -7.13 12.52
C GLN A 593 4.16 -8.30 11.78
N LEU A 594 4.12 -8.22 10.47
CA LEU A 594 3.80 -9.33 9.59
C LEU A 594 5.10 -9.95 9.07
N PHE A 595 5.22 -11.24 9.17
CA PHE A 595 6.33 -12.01 8.64
C PHE A 595 5.83 -12.87 7.48
N GLY A 596 6.59 -12.85 6.43
CA GLY A 596 6.29 -13.58 5.22
C GLY A 596 7.55 -14.12 4.54
N TYR A 597 7.45 -14.29 3.24
CA TYR A 597 8.53 -14.86 2.44
C TYR A 597 9.85 -14.07 2.55
N GLY A 598 9.75 -12.75 2.62
CA GLY A 598 10.91 -11.85 2.74
C GLY A 598 11.72 -12.01 4.01
N GLU A 599 11.11 -12.42 5.11
CA GLU A 599 11.77 -12.66 6.39
C GLU A 599 12.27 -14.11 6.54
N GLY A 600 12.15 -14.91 5.48
CA GLY A 600 12.54 -16.31 5.45
C GLY A 600 11.44 -17.29 5.81
N LEU A 601 10.20 -16.84 6.00
CA LEU A 601 9.03 -17.71 6.17
C LEU A 601 8.56 -18.20 4.79
N ARG A 602 9.25 -19.21 4.24
CA ARG A 602 9.09 -19.70 2.87
C ARG A 602 7.93 -20.68 2.75
N CYS A 603 6.71 -20.25 2.97
CA CYS A 603 5.53 -21.11 2.89
C CYS A 603 4.37 -20.37 2.25
N GLN A 604 3.43 -21.13 1.69
CA GLN A 604 2.17 -20.58 1.20
C GLN A 604 1.22 -20.26 2.35
N PHE A 605 1.24 -21.09 3.40
CA PHE A 605 0.43 -20.89 4.61
C PHE A 605 1.07 -21.56 5.84
N VAL A 606 0.68 -21.07 7.01
CA VAL A 606 1.00 -21.64 8.32
C VAL A 606 -0.13 -22.59 8.72
N ASN A 607 0.22 -23.79 9.23
CA ASN A 607 -0.76 -24.79 9.59
C ASN A 607 -1.48 -24.49 10.91
N VAL A 608 -2.71 -24.96 11.02
CA VAL A 608 -3.53 -24.89 12.26
C VAL A 608 -2.83 -25.64 13.40
N GLY A 609 -2.69 -24.97 14.56
CA GLY A 609 -1.97 -25.56 15.72
C GLY A 609 -0.44 -25.57 15.61
N GLY A 610 0.10 -25.07 14.50
CA GLY A 610 1.52 -25.13 14.17
C GLY A 610 2.38 -24.02 14.74
N VAL A 611 2.08 -23.42 15.89
CA VAL A 611 2.95 -22.41 16.53
C VAL A 611 3.22 -22.79 17.99
N GLN A 612 4.49 -22.91 18.35
CA GLN A 612 4.93 -23.24 19.72
C GLN A 612 6.21 -22.48 20.08
N THR A 613 6.50 -22.36 21.38
CA THR A 613 7.75 -21.81 21.89
C THR A 613 8.61 -22.90 22.50
N ASP A 614 9.93 -22.85 22.29
CA ASP A 614 10.89 -23.68 23.02
C ASP A 614 11.30 -23.02 24.36
N ALA A 615 12.06 -23.78 25.16
CA ALA A 615 12.58 -23.31 26.45
C ALA A 615 13.51 -22.08 26.33
N GLN A 616 14.13 -21.86 25.19
CA GLN A 616 14.98 -20.70 24.88
C GLN A 616 14.15 -19.48 24.44
N GLY A 617 12.87 -19.68 24.11
CA GLY A 617 11.93 -18.68 23.65
C GLY A 617 11.97 -18.41 22.15
N ASN A 618 12.57 -19.33 21.40
CA ASN A 618 12.38 -19.31 19.96
C ASN A 618 10.98 -19.76 19.63
N VAL A 619 10.40 -19.14 18.62
CA VAL A 619 9.07 -19.53 18.11
C VAL A 619 9.27 -20.52 16.96
N TRP A 620 8.59 -21.64 17.06
CA TRP A 620 8.58 -22.68 16.04
C TRP A 620 7.25 -22.67 15.31
N VAL A 621 7.31 -22.83 14.00
CA VAL A 621 6.14 -22.71 13.12
C VAL A 621 6.11 -23.89 12.16
N GLY A 622 5.03 -24.65 12.20
CA GLY A 622 4.73 -25.70 11.23
C GLY A 622 4.05 -25.12 10.00
N THR A 623 4.63 -25.32 8.84
CA THR A 623 4.20 -24.71 7.59
C THR A 623 3.96 -25.72 6.49
N SER A 624 3.39 -25.27 5.38
CA SER A 624 3.24 -26.07 4.16
C SER A 624 4.58 -26.46 3.50
N ASN A 625 5.69 -25.86 3.95
CA ASN A 625 7.03 -26.08 3.38
C ASN A 625 8.08 -26.34 4.45
N GLY A 626 7.73 -26.98 5.56
CA GLY A 626 8.65 -27.40 6.59
C GLY A 626 8.36 -26.90 7.99
N LEU A 627 9.18 -27.33 8.93
CA LEU A 627 9.25 -26.81 10.29
C LEU A 627 10.23 -25.64 10.30
N VAL A 628 9.78 -24.47 10.73
CA VAL A 628 10.53 -23.22 10.69
C VAL A 628 10.74 -22.69 12.11
N GLN A 629 11.96 -22.26 12.42
CA GLN A 629 12.33 -21.62 13.68
C GLN A 629 12.51 -20.12 13.49
N ALA A 630 11.87 -19.32 14.34
CA ALA A 630 12.13 -17.89 14.49
C ALA A 630 13.19 -17.67 15.58
N ASP A 631 14.35 -17.11 15.21
CA ASP A 631 15.44 -16.83 16.13
C ASP A 631 15.09 -15.59 17.00
N ALA A 632 14.85 -15.81 18.31
CA ALA A 632 14.47 -14.77 19.26
C ALA A 632 15.55 -13.67 19.39
N LYS A 633 16.85 -14.01 19.28
CA LYS A 633 17.96 -13.05 19.34
C LYS A 633 18.03 -12.20 18.08
N ALA A 634 17.90 -12.84 16.91
CA ALA A 634 17.86 -12.14 15.65
C ALA A 634 16.67 -11.17 15.57
N MET A 635 15.52 -11.58 16.08
CA MET A 635 14.31 -10.74 16.17
C MET A 635 14.51 -9.53 17.10
N ALA A 636 15.13 -9.72 18.27
CA ALA A 636 15.40 -8.64 19.20
C ALA A 636 16.42 -7.61 18.64
N GLN A 637 17.44 -8.07 17.95
CA GLN A 637 18.42 -7.21 17.28
C GLN A 637 17.81 -6.45 16.11
N TRP A 638 16.93 -7.10 15.36
CA TRP A 638 16.27 -6.52 14.22
C TRP A 638 15.37 -5.32 14.55
N GLN A 639 14.69 -5.32 15.71
CA GLN A 639 13.87 -4.20 16.17
C GLN A 639 14.67 -2.94 16.50
N LYS A 640 15.94 -3.07 16.90
CA LYS A 640 16.77 -1.95 17.39
C LYS A 640 17.51 -1.19 16.29
N SER A 641 17.54 -1.67 15.05
CA SER A 641 18.66 -1.31 14.15
C SER A 641 18.37 -0.23 13.11
N LYS A 642 17.17 0.43 13.01
CA LYS A 642 16.97 1.21 11.78
C LYS A 642 16.15 2.50 11.92
N GLN A 643 16.80 3.62 11.63
CA GLN A 643 16.13 4.89 11.29
C GLN A 643 15.99 4.99 9.76
N PHE A 644 14.79 4.79 9.25
CA PHE A 644 14.46 5.02 7.83
C PHE A 644 13.47 6.16 7.70
N GLY A 645 13.56 6.91 6.61
CA GLY A 645 12.58 7.93 6.28
C GLY A 645 11.28 7.34 5.75
N ILE A 646 10.15 7.88 6.17
CA ILE A 646 8.85 7.60 5.56
C ILE A 646 8.63 8.61 4.45
N SER A 647 8.24 8.14 3.27
CA SER A 647 7.82 8.95 2.13
C SER A 647 6.36 8.69 1.78
N LEU A 648 5.74 9.61 1.07
CA LEU A 648 4.37 9.47 0.56
C LEU A 648 4.41 9.11 -0.93
N TYR A 649 3.52 8.24 -1.35
CA TYR A 649 3.30 7.95 -2.77
C TYR A 649 1.80 7.78 -3.04
N ASP A 650 1.42 7.73 -4.31
CA ASP A 650 0.01 7.70 -4.75
C ASP A 650 -0.82 8.82 -4.11
N VAL A 651 -0.22 10.01 -4.02
CA VAL A 651 -0.89 11.18 -3.43
C VAL A 651 -2.02 11.63 -4.34
N ARG A 652 -3.23 11.70 -3.80
CA ARG A 652 -4.42 12.20 -4.50
C ARG A 652 -4.99 13.42 -3.78
N LYS A 653 -5.34 14.42 -4.56
CA LYS A 653 -6.00 15.64 -4.10
C LYS A 653 -7.37 15.75 -4.76
N GLY A 654 -8.43 15.74 -3.96
CA GLY A 654 -9.78 15.74 -4.48
C GLY A 654 -10.16 14.53 -5.34
N GLY A 655 -9.42 13.42 -5.24
CA GLY A 655 -9.59 12.21 -6.04
C GLY A 655 -8.58 12.07 -7.20
N ASP A 656 -7.96 13.15 -7.65
CA ASP A 656 -6.98 13.13 -8.74
C ASP A 656 -5.59 12.70 -8.26
N LEU A 657 -5.02 11.69 -8.92
CA LEU A 657 -3.67 11.20 -8.66
C LEU A 657 -2.64 12.25 -9.12
N MET A 658 -1.73 12.62 -8.22
CA MET A 658 -0.65 13.56 -8.52
C MET A 658 0.49 12.89 -9.28
N GLY A 659 1.18 13.66 -10.12
CA GLY A 659 2.38 13.20 -10.81
C GLY A 659 3.58 13.05 -9.89
N TYR A 660 4.59 12.31 -10.37
CA TYR A 660 5.86 12.12 -9.65
C TYR A 660 6.51 13.44 -9.22
N ASP A 661 6.45 14.46 -10.07
CA ASP A 661 7.00 15.80 -9.82
C ASP A 661 6.42 16.46 -8.56
N ILE A 662 5.12 16.31 -8.35
CA ILE A 662 4.42 16.84 -7.17
C ILE A 662 4.75 15.99 -5.94
N GLU A 663 4.77 14.65 -6.07
CA GLU A 663 5.14 13.74 -4.97
C GLU A 663 6.57 13.98 -4.50
N ASP A 664 7.52 14.17 -5.43
CA ASP A 664 8.91 14.49 -5.10
C ASP A 664 9.03 15.82 -4.35
N LYS A 665 8.30 16.87 -4.79
CA LYS A 665 8.23 18.14 -4.08
C LYS A 665 7.67 18.00 -2.67
N ILE A 666 6.58 17.23 -2.50
CA ILE A 666 5.97 16.97 -1.19
C ILE A 666 6.96 16.27 -0.26
N ASN A 667 7.61 15.21 -0.72
CA ASN A 667 8.52 14.42 0.11
C ASN A 667 9.78 15.21 0.51
N ARG A 668 10.30 16.05 -0.36
CA ARG A 668 11.48 16.90 -0.05
C ARG A 668 11.13 18.09 0.83
N SER A 669 10.07 18.84 0.48
CA SER A 669 9.68 20.03 1.22
C SER A 669 8.94 19.75 2.53
N ARG A 670 8.42 18.52 2.69
CA ARG A 670 7.51 18.14 3.77
C ARG A 670 6.26 19.04 3.83
N ARG A 671 5.82 19.56 2.67
CA ARG A 671 4.66 20.45 2.56
C ARG A 671 3.70 19.94 1.51
N ILE A 672 2.42 19.90 1.87
CA ILE A 672 1.31 19.50 1.00
C ILE A 672 0.39 20.70 0.85
N TYR A 673 0.22 21.21 -0.37
CA TYR A 673 -0.71 22.30 -0.65
C TYR A 673 -2.01 21.73 -1.20
N ILE A 674 -3.13 22.10 -0.57
CA ILE A 674 -4.48 21.71 -0.99
C ILE A 674 -5.25 22.98 -1.29
N MET A 675 -5.93 23.01 -2.44
CA MET A 675 -6.91 24.05 -2.77
C MET A 675 -8.27 23.61 -2.25
N TRP A 676 -8.76 24.31 -1.22
CA TRP A 676 -10.05 24.04 -0.60
C TRP A 676 -11.20 24.45 -1.51
N ASN A 677 -12.17 23.57 -1.69
CA ASN A 677 -13.48 23.88 -2.23
C ASN A 677 -14.55 23.11 -1.44
N VAL A 678 -15.80 23.53 -1.50
CA VAL A 678 -16.89 22.94 -0.70
C VAL A 678 -17.15 21.46 -1.07
N LEU A 679 -16.84 21.06 -2.29
CA LEU A 679 -17.18 19.75 -2.84
C LEU A 679 -16.02 18.73 -2.79
N SER A 680 -14.78 19.17 -2.58
CA SER A 680 -13.59 18.33 -2.72
C SER A 680 -12.53 18.69 -1.67
N GLN A 681 -12.67 18.12 -0.48
CA GLN A 681 -11.76 18.34 0.65
C GLN A 681 -10.96 17.08 1.02
N LYS A 682 -10.78 16.18 0.07
CA LYS A 682 -10.17 14.88 0.32
C LYS A 682 -8.70 14.89 -0.08
N LEU A 683 -7.83 14.52 0.86
CA LEU A 683 -6.45 14.17 0.62
C LEU A 683 -6.30 12.68 0.89
N SER A 684 -5.80 11.90 -0.06
CA SER A 684 -5.40 10.53 0.18
C SER A 684 -3.98 10.26 -0.28
N PHE A 685 -3.30 9.36 0.41
CA PHE A 685 -1.92 8.97 0.11
C PHE A 685 -1.60 7.63 0.74
N ARG A 686 -0.50 7.01 0.29
CA ARG A 686 0.07 5.81 0.88
C ARG A 686 1.45 6.11 1.48
N PRO A 687 1.73 5.69 2.70
CA PRO A 687 3.07 5.80 3.27
C PRO A 687 3.97 4.67 2.79
N VAL A 688 5.27 4.94 2.63
CA VAL A 688 6.29 3.94 2.36
C VAL A 688 7.55 4.20 3.18
N LEU A 689 8.07 3.17 3.82
CA LEU A 689 9.37 3.20 4.50
C LEU A 689 10.45 2.71 3.53
N LEU A 690 11.48 3.51 3.31
CA LEU A 690 12.52 3.26 2.30
C LEU A 690 13.64 2.34 2.85
N ASP A 691 13.28 1.21 3.44
CA ASP A 691 14.25 0.23 3.92
C ASP A 691 14.38 -1.00 3.02
N TYR A 692 13.49 -1.16 2.05
CA TYR A 692 13.42 -2.26 1.08
C TYR A 692 13.42 -3.68 1.67
N ALA A 693 13.52 -3.79 2.99
CA ALA A 693 13.61 -5.05 3.69
C ALA A 693 12.26 -5.75 3.84
N ARG A 694 11.19 -4.99 3.70
CA ARG A 694 9.80 -5.46 3.77
C ARG A 694 8.97 -4.72 2.77
N GLN A 695 8.29 -5.45 1.93
CA GLN A 695 7.39 -4.84 0.95
C GLN A 695 5.93 -4.83 1.40
N ASN A 696 5.54 -5.70 2.34
CA ASN A 696 4.13 -5.85 2.73
C ASN A 696 3.98 -6.02 4.25
N GLY A 697 2.82 -5.64 4.78
CA GLY A 697 2.41 -5.93 6.14
C GLY A 697 2.96 -4.98 7.22
N ARG A 698 3.32 -3.76 6.88
CA ARG A 698 3.66 -2.73 7.86
C ARG A 698 2.42 -2.01 8.33
N MET A 699 2.37 -1.70 9.61
CA MET A 699 1.40 -0.78 10.16
C MET A 699 2.04 0.58 10.40
N TYR A 700 1.47 1.61 9.79
CA TYR A 700 1.78 3.00 10.04
C TYR A 700 0.76 3.59 11.00
N GLN A 701 1.18 4.58 11.74
CA GLN A 701 0.30 5.38 12.56
C GLN A 701 0.35 6.82 12.06
N TRP A 702 -0.81 7.45 12.00
CA TRP A 702 -0.92 8.85 11.60
C TRP A 702 -1.87 9.61 12.51
N ARG A 703 -1.65 10.90 12.65
CA ARG A 703 -2.57 11.82 13.30
C ARG A 703 -2.47 13.21 12.70
N LEU A 704 -3.56 13.94 12.76
CA LEU A 704 -3.62 15.34 12.35
C LEU A 704 -3.49 16.26 13.57
N SER A 705 -3.11 17.51 13.38
CA SER A 705 -3.14 18.51 14.44
C SER A 705 -4.55 18.64 15.02
N GLY A 706 -4.70 18.44 16.32
CA GLY A 706 -5.99 18.40 17.01
C GLY A 706 -6.50 17.01 17.36
N ASP A 707 -5.87 15.95 16.82
CA ASP A 707 -6.21 14.57 17.22
C ASP A 707 -5.38 14.16 18.44
N ASP A 708 -6.03 13.66 19.46
CA ASP A 708 -5.37 13.12 20.65
C ASP A 708 -4.86 11.70 20.43
N GLU A 709 -5.48 10.93 19.52
CA GLU A 709 -5.18 9.54 19.26
C GLU A 709 -4.46 9.32 17.92
N TRP A 710 -3.67 8.24 17.85
CA TRP A 710 -3.04 7.79 16.62
C TRP A 710 -3.96 6.81 15.87
N HIS A 711 -4.22 7.10 14.60
CA HIS A 711 -4.94 6.22 13.70
C HIS A 711 -3.99 5.22 13.04
N ASN A 712 -4.43 3.97 12.89
CA ASN A 712 -3.64 2.91 12.27
C ASN A 712 -3.98 2.78 10.78
N ALA A 713 -2.97 2.56 9.96
CA ALA A 713 -3.11 2.29 8.53
C ALA A 713 -2.08 1.26 8.08
N MET A 714 -2.48 0.35 7.19
CA MET A 714 -1.54 -0.57 6.56
C MET A 714 -0.83 0.08 5.38
N ASP A 715 0.33 -0.47 5.02
CA ASP A 715 1.16 0.05 3.94
C ASP A 715 0.52 -0.02 2.54
N ASP A 716 -0.47 -0.88 2.34
CA ASP A 716 -1.23 -1.00 1.10
C ASP A 716 -2.59 -0.27 1.14
N SER A 717 -2.97 0.30 2.29
CA SER A 717 -4.21 1.04 2.42
C SER A 717 -4.00 2.54 2.20
N ASP A 718 -4.98 3.18 1.55
CA ASP A 718 -5.00 4.62 1.42
C ASP A 718 -5.31 5.26 2.77
N ILE A 719 -4.48 6.19 3.22
CA ILE A 719 -4.81 7.09 4.32
C ILE A 719 -5.65 8.21 3.72
N GLU A 720 -6.89 8.32 4.14
CA GLU A 720 -7.82 9.34 3.67
C GLU A 720 -8.08 10.37 4.76
N ILE A 721 -7.81 11.63 4.43
CA ILE A 721 -8.09 12.77 5.29
C ILE A 721 -9.17 13.61 4.60
N SER A 722 -10.33 13.73 5.24
CA SER A 722 -11.46 14.55 4.80
C SER A 722 -11.68 15.70 5.77
N HIS A 723 -12.48 16.70 5.37
CA HIS A 723 -12.88 17.83 6.21
C HIS A 723 -11.74 18.72 6.71
N LEU A 724 -10.71 18.92 5.85
CA LEU A 724 -9.64 19.87 6.15
C LEU A 724 -10.15 21.31 6.01
N PHE A 725 -10.11 22.06 7.10
CA PHE A 725 -10.46 23.49 7.08
C PHE A 725 -9.30 24.34 6.54
N LEU A 726 -9.61 25.58 6.15
CA LEU A 726 -8.60 26.55 5.71
C LEU A 726 -7.55 26.77 6.82
N GLY A 727 -6.28 26.81 6.44
CA GLY A 727 -5.17 27.05 7.35
C GLY A 727 -4.05 26.03 7.21
N ASN A 728 -3.21 25.98 8.23
CA ASN A 728 -2.07 25.09 8.30
C ASN A 728 -2.32 23.97 9.32
N HIS A 729 -2.23 22.73 8.85
CA HIS A 729 -2.38 21.52 9.66
C HIS A 729 -1.07 20.75 9.71
N SER A 730 -0.81 20.08 10.82
CA SER A 730 0.34 19.21 10.98
C SER A 730 -0.11 17.75 10.86
N LEU A 731 0.37 17.04 9.85
CA LEU A 731 0.19 15.60 9.66
C LEU A 731 1.44 14.88 10.16
N GLN A 732 1.29 14.10 11.20
CA GLN A 732 2.35 13.25 11.75
C GLN A 732 2.16 11.81 11.30
N LEU A 733 3.27 11.18 10.89
CA LEU A 733 3.33 9.80 10.44
C LEU A 733 4.47 9.09 11.15
N ARG A 734 4.26 7.85 11.58
CA ARG A 734 5.30 7.00 12.14
C ARG A 734 5.05 5.52 11.82
N LEU A 735 6.05 4.70 11.93
CA LEU A 735 5.88 3.25 11.95
C LEU A 735 5.36 2.84 13.34
N ALA A 736 4.34 1.96 13.39
CA ALA A 736 3.80 1.48 14.65
C ALA A 736 4.88 0.78 15.49
N GLY A 737 5.00 1.15 16.76
CA GLY A 737 6.04 0.64 17.66
C GLY A 737 7.45 1.20 17.46
N ALA A 738 7.64 2.21 16.60
CA ALA A 738 8.92 2.85 16.34
C ALA A 738 8.80 4.38 16.38
N GLU A 739 8.67 4.94 17.56
CA GLU A 739 8.45 6.39 17.76
C GLU A 739 9.54 7.27 17.12
N GLY A 740 10.79 6.79 17.08
CA GLY A 740 11.90 7.47 16.42
C GLY A 740 11.77 7.64 14.91
N THR A 741 10.77 7.01 14.28
CA THR A 741 10.48 7.18 12.85
C THR A 741 9.48 8.29 12.55
N THR A 742 9.03 9.05 13.58
CA THR A 742 8.01 10.08 13.41
C THR A 742 8.50 11.20 12.51
N ILE A 743 7.74 11.44 11.46
CA ILE A 743 7.94 12.57 10.54
C ILE A 743 6.68 13.43 10.49
N THR A 744 6.88 14.71 10.18
CA THR A 744 5.79 15.69 10.13
C THR A 744 5.73 16.32 8.75
N TYR A 745 4.53 16.33 8.18
CA TYR A 745 4.20 17.09 6.98
C TYR A 745 3.30 18.27 7.37
N SER A 746 3.59 19.45 6.80
CA SER A 746 2.72 20.62 6.91
C SER A 746 1.70 20.58 5.78
N VAL A 747 0.42 20.45 6.11
CA VAL A 747 -0.69 20.47 5.16
C VAL A 747 -1.29 21.86 5.15
N VAL A 748 -1.05 22.61 4.08
CA VAL A 748 -1.49 24.00 3.91
C VAL A 748 -2.74 24.01 3.02
N VAL A 749 -3.87 24.36 3.59
CA VAL A 749 -5.15 24.43 2.90
C VAL A 749 -5.45 25.88 2.54
N LEU A 750 -5.43 26.20 1.25
CA LEU A 750 -5.68 27.51 0.69
C LEU A 750 -7.06 27.55 0.00
N PRO A 751 -7.75 28.71 0.01
CA PRO A 751 -9.01 28.81 -0.72
C PRO A 751 -8.76 28.70 -2.23
N SER A 752 -9.51 27.87 -2.92
CA SER A 752 -9.51 27.85 -4.38
C SER A 752 -10.20 29.11 -4.95
N VAL A 753 -9.88 29.47 -6.18
CA VAL A 753 -10.58 30.57 -6.86
C VAL A 753 -12.10 30.30 -6.90
N LEU A 754 -12.49 29.04 -7.14
CA LEU A 754 -13.88 28.63 -7.12
C LEU A 754 -14.53 28.85 -5.75
N ALA A 755 -13.85 28.46 -4.67
CA ALA A 755 -14.32 28.65 -3.31
C ALA A 755 -14.49 30.16 -2.96
N VAL A 756 -13.58 31.01 -3.45
CA VAL A 756 -13.73 32.47 -3.28
C VAL A 756 -14.96 32.98 -4.02
N ILE A 757 -15.19 32.52 -5.25
CA ILE A 757 -16.39 32.85 -6.03
C ILE A 757 -17.65 32.36 -5.32
N GLU A 758 -17.67 31.10 -4.85
CA GLU A 758 -18.80 30.52 -4.10
C GLU A 758 -19.12 31.33 -2.84
N PHE A 759 -18.08 31.74 -2.11
CA PHE A 759 -18.23 32.57 -0.92
C PHE A 759 -18.79 33.98 -1.23
N VAL A 760 -18.30 34.59 -2.32
CA VAL A 760 -18.83 35.89 -2.80
C VAL A 760 -20.29 35.76 -3.21
N VAL A 761 -20.65 34.68 -3.95
CA VAL A 761 -22.04 34.40 -4.35
C VAL A 761 -22.93 34.18 -3.12
N LEU A 762 -22.42 33.45 -2.11
CA LEU A 762 -23.16 33.22 -0.87
C LEU A 762 -23.40 34.51 -0.11
N ILE A 763 -22.39 35.38 0.00
CA ILE A 763 -22.54 36.70 0.63
C ILE A 763 -23.55 37.53 -0.15
N ALA A 764 -23.47 37.57 -1.47
CA ALA A 764 -24.43 38.30 -2.31
C ALA A 764 -25.85 37.75 -2.12
N ALA A 765 -26.02 36.44 -2.03
CA ALA A 765 -27.33 35.82 -1.77
C ALA A 765 -27.91 36.21 -0.39
N ILE A 766 -27.03 36.22 0.64
CA ILE A 766 -27.41 36.65 2.00
C ILE A 766 -27.81 38.13 1.98
N VAL A 767 -27.04 39.00 1.32
CA VAL A 767 -27.34 40.42 1.18
C VAL A 767 -28.70 40.63 0.45
N LEU A 768 -28.89 39.89 -0.64
CA LEU A 768 -30.17 39.92 -1.39
C LEU A 768 -31.35 39.45 -0.53
N LEU A 769 -31.14 38.41 0.28
CA LEU A 769 -32.18 37.93 1.22
C LEU A 769 -32.53 38.97 2.29
N LEU A 770 -31.50 39.65 2.82
CA LEU A 770 -31.71 40.73 3.80
C LEU A 770 -32.40 41.93 3.20
N LEU A 771 -32.01 42.32 1.96
CA LEU A 771 -32.67 43.37 1.20
C LEU A 771 -34.12 42.99 0.87
N TRP A 772 -34.37 41.74 0.45
CA TRP A 772 -35.71 41.23 0.20
C TRP A 772 -36.59 41.24 1.46
N ARG A 773 -36.04 40.79 2.60
CA ARG A 773 -36.73 40.86 3.91
C ARG A 773 -37.05 42.31 4.29
N ARG A 774 -36.10 43.23 4.09
CA ARG A 774 -36.31 44.66 4.36
C ARG A 774 -37.37 45.25 3.44
N TYR A 775 -37.29 44.92 2.14
CA TYR A 775 -38.32 45.32 1.16
C TYR A 775 -39.70 44.80 1.55
N HIS A 776 -39.84 43.55 1.88
CA HIS A 776 -41.11 42.93 2.31
C HIS A 776 -41.65 43.54 3.61
N LYS A 777 -40.77 43.87 4.54
CA LYS A 777 -41.17 44.54 5.77
C LYS A 777 -41.68 45.94 5.48
N ASN A 778 -40.99 46.71 4.62
CA ASN A 778 -41.41 48.03 4.19
C ASN A 778 -42.70 48.01 3.36
N THR A 779 -42.87 47.02 2.49
CA THR A 779 -44.10 46.83 1.71
C THR A 779 -45.30 46.54 2.60
N LYS A 780 -45.12 45.70 3.64
CA LYS A 780 -46.13 45.43 4.65
C LYS A 780 -46.49 46.69 5.45
N LEU A 781 -45.51 47.51 5.83
CA LEU A 781 -45.72 48.76 6.51
C LEU A 781 -46.55 49.73 5.63
N LEU A 782 -46.16 49.88 4.34
CA LEU A 782 -46.87 50.72 3.39
C LEU A 782 -48.31 50.21 3.09
N LEU A 783 -48.50 48.89 3.05
CA LEU A 783 -49.87 48.31 2.93
C LEU A 783 -50.69 48.58 4.15
N ASN A 784 -50.13 48.44 5.36
CA ASN A 784 -50.88 48.80 6.59
C ASN A 784 -51.22 50.29 6.68
N GLU A 785 -50.27 51.21 6.32
CA GLU A 785 -50.54 52.65 6.22
C GLU A 785 -51.61 52.95 5.18
N ARG A 786 -51.56 52.23 4.01
CA ARG A 786 -52.59 52.35 3.01
C ARG A 786 -53.96 51.92 3.57
N ASP A 787 -54.05 50.79 4.22
CA ASP A 787 -55.28 50.25 4.82
C ASP A 787 -55.85 51.13 5.94
N GLU A 788 -54.89 51.74 6.76
CA GLU A 788 -55.29 52.76 7.75
C GLU A 788 -55.89 54.06 7.09
N ILE A 789 -55.27 54.53 5.97
CA ILE A 789 -55.75 55.70 5.23
C ILE A 789 -57.07 55.36 4.53
N GLU A 790 -57.18 54.14 3.97
CA GLU A 790 -58.44 53.68 3.32
C GLU A 790 -59.55 53.53 4.36
N GLY A 791 -59.27 53.07 5.59
CA GLY A 791 -60.19 53.03 6.71
C GLY A 791 -60.59 54.40 7.20
N ALA A 792 -59.62 55.34 7.28
CA ALA A 792 -59.93 56.75 7.64
C ALA A 792 -60.70 57.45 6.56
N LEU A 793 -60.52 57.12 5.28
CA LEU A 793 -61.30 57.66 4.16
C LEU A 793 -62.72 57.16 4.22
N ILE A 794 -62.96 55.89 4.50
CA ILE A 794 -64.31 55.30 4.66
C ILE A 794 -65.05 55.96 5.83
N GLU A 795 -64.38 56.13 6.99
CA GLU A 795 -64.94 56.81 8.15
C GLU A 795 -65.31 58.32 7.81
N ALA A 796 -64.41 58.96 7.01
CA ALA A 796 -64.67 60.33 6.56
C ALA A 796 -65.84 60.39 5.57
N GLU A 797 -65.92 59.40 4.62
CA GLU A 797 -67.06 59.30 3.72
C GLU A 797 -68.36 58.96 4.41
N GLU A 798 -68.32 58.07 5.41
CA GLU A 798 -69.50 57.82 6.30
C GLU A 798 -69.93 59.05 7.12
N ALA A 799 -68.87 59.71 7.66
CA ALA A 799 -69.20 61.01 8.37
C ALA A 799 -69.75 62.05 7.44
N GLN A 800 -69.30 62.17 6.21
CA GLN A 800 -69.82 63.06 5.18
C GLN A 800 -71.25 62.67 4.79
N GLN A 801 -71.49 61.37 4.55
CA GLN A 801 -72.82 60.85 4.29
C GLN A 801 -73.80 61.14 5.45
N HIS A 802 -73.31 60.96 6.67
CA HIS A 802 -74.16 61.35 7.86
C HIS A 802 -74.44 62.84 7.94
N ALA A 803 -73.41 63.66 7.62
CA ALA A 803 -73.57 65.09 7.53
C ALA A 803 -74.51 65.53 6.40
N GLU A 804 -74.43 64.86 5.24
CA GLU A 804 -75.33 65.08 4.09
C GLU A 804 -76.76 64.61 4.40
N MET A 805 -76.96 63.50 5.12
CA MET A 805 -78.27 63.08 5.56
C MET A 805 -78.88 64.06 6.59
N GLN A 806 -78.02 64.58 7.48
CA GLN A 806 -78.46 65.62 8.40
C GLN A 806 -78.85 66.95 7.69
N MET A 807 -78.03 67.31 6.69
CA MET A 807 -78.31 68.43 5.82
C MET A 807 -79.59 68.18 4.96
N GLN A 808 -79.76 66.98 4.42
CA GLN A 808 -81.00 66.63 3.69
C GLN A 808 -82.23 66.67 4.59
N GLN A 809 -82.12 66.20 5.83
CA GLN A 809 -83.20 66.32 6.83
C GLN A 809 -83.48 67.77 7.18
N LEU A 810 -82.50 68.66 7.19
CA LEU A 810 -82.64 70.10 7.39
C LEU A 810 -83.17 70.78 6.12
N VAL A 811 -82.81 70.30 4.94
CA VAL A 811 -83.33 70.84 3.61
C VAL A 811 -84.78 70.37 3.30
N GLU A 812 -85.14 69.13 3.71
CA GLU A 812 -86.52 68.64 3.58
C GLU A 812 -87.51 69.42 4.47
N GLN A 813 -87.01 70.04 5.56
CA GLN A 813 -87.75 70.92 6.38
C GLN A 813 -87.89 72.36 5.77
N GLN A 814 -87.12 72.73 4.72
CA GLN A 814 -87.17 74.09 4.19
C GLN A 814 -87.57 74.18 2.69
N SER A 815 -87.75 73.06 1.94
CA SER A 815 -88.14 73.14 0.56
C SER A 815 -89.42 72.36 0.18
N ALA A 816 -90.52 72.76 0.78
CA ALA A 816 -91.81 72.64 0.12
C ALA A 816 -91.95 73.86 -0.75
N ALA A 817 -91.14 74.00 -1.84
CA ALA A 817 -91.54 74.92 -2.93
C ALA A 817 -90.52 74.82 -4.09
N ALA A 818 -91.05 74.46 -5.26
CA ALA A 818 -90.60 74.82 -6.63
C ALA A 818 -89.52 73.98 -7.30
N SER A 819 -89.98 73.16 -8.26
CA SER A 819 -89.34 72.66 -9.49
C SER A 819 -89.08 73.80 -10.48
N PRO A 820 -88.59 73.58 -11.72
CA PRO A 820 -87.76 72.51 -12.34
C PRO A 820 -86.72 73.08 -13.33
N ALA A 821 -85.96 72.16 -13.94
CA ALA A 821 -85.39 72.17 -15.35
C ALA A 821 -83.92 72.13 -15.59
N ALA A 822 -83.67 71.11 -16.27
CA ALA A 822 -82.88 70.96 -17.54
C ALA A 822 -81.35 71.03 -17.60
N ASN A 823 -80.81 69.90 -18.19
CA ASN A 823 -79.77 69.85 -19.16
C ASN A 823 -78.33 70.15 -18.78
N ASP A 824 -77.45 69.40 -19.06
CA ASP A 824 -76.90 68.64 -20.17
C ASP A 824 -75.34 68.60 -20.12
N ALA A 825 -74.80 67.52 -20.46
CA ALA A 825 -73.58 67.28 -21.29
C ALA A 825 -72.15 67.51 -20.77
N THR A 826 -71.45 66.50 -21.04
CA THR A 826 -70.12 66.34 -21.64
C THR A 826 -68.97 66.13 -20.65
N ALA A 827 -68.38 64.97 -20.74
CA ALA A 827 -67.43 64.24 -21.64
C ALA A 827 -66.00 64.36 -21.27
N GLN A 828 -65.46 63.18 -20.98
CA GLN A 828 -64.15 62.48 -21.41
C GLN A 828 -62.86 63.27 -21.34
N PRO A 829 -61.63 62.51 -21.39
CA PRO A 829 -61.49 61.28 -22.14
C PRO A 829 -60.60 60.20 -21.45
N ALA A 830 -60.84 58.91 -21.81
CA ALA A 830 -59.98 57.76 -21.62
C ALA A 830 -58.94 57.75 -22.75
N LYS A 831 -57.68 57.37 -22.34
CA LYS A 831 -56.66 56.96 -23.30
C LYS A 831 -56.39 55.47 -23.03
N TYR A 832 -56.75 54.63 -24.01
CA TYR A 832 -56.15 53.48 -24.59
C TYR A 832 -57.18 52.68 -25.36
N SER A 833 -57.25 52.91 -26.69
CA SER A 833 -57.96 52.08 -27.64
C SER A 833 -57.22 50.79 -27.86
N ARG A 834 -57.66 49.68 -27.28
CA ARG A 834 -57.28 48.35 -27.69
C ARG A 834 -57.95 48.02 -29.02
N VAL A 835 -57.17 47.90 -30.08
CA VAL A 835 -57.60 47.19 -31.27
C VAL A 835 -57.91 45.77 -30.87
N ARG A 836 -59.19 45.39 -30.76
CA ARG A 836 -59.56 43.97 -30.58
C ARG A 836 -59.27 43.27 -31.88
N ILE A 837 -58.41 42.25 -31.85
CA ILE A 837 -58.18 41.26 -32.93
C ILE A 837 -59.48 40.46 -32.99
N ASP A 838 -60.05 40.29 -34.17
CA ASP A 838 -61.26 39.50 -34.38
C ASP A 838 -61.00 38.03 -34.08
N GLU A 839 -61.99 37.33 -33.50
CA GLU A 839 -61.89 35.94 -33.10
C GLU A 839 -61.57 35.01 -34.28
N ALA A 840 -62.07 35.30 -35.46
CA ALA A 840 -61.77 34.57 -36.70
C ALA A 840 -60.32 34.80 -37.17
N GLU A 841 -59.77 36.02 -37.01
CA GLU A 841 -58.37 36.34 -37.29
C GLU A 841 -57.44 35.67 -36.29
N CYS A 842 -57.76 35.56 -34.99
CA CYS A 842 -57.04 34.83 -34.01
C CYS A 842 -56.96 33.32 -34.33
N ALA A 843 -58.09 32.75 -34.77
CA ALA A 843 -58.10 31.31 -35.15
C ALA A 843 -57.20 31.02 -36.35
N ASP A 844 -57.16 31.90 -37.37
CA ASP A 844 -56.26 31.77 -38.52
C ASP A 844 -54.77 31.88 -38.12
N ILE A 845 -54.45 32.87 -37.29
CA ILE A 845 -53.09 33.03 -36.77
C ILE A 845 -52.66 31.80 -36.00
N VAL A 846 -53.47 31.23 -35.12
CA VAL A 846 -53.18 30.00 -34.38
C VAL A 846 -53.01 28.81 -35.31
N LYS A 847 -53.85 28.69 -36.35
CA LYS A 847 -53.73 27.62 -37.32
C LYS A 847 -52.40 27.68 -38.10
N ARG A 848 -52.04 28.84 -38.61
CA ARG A 848 -50.79 29.08 -39.33
C ARG A 848 -49.53 28.87 -38.41
N MET A 849 -49.63 29.31 -37.14
CA MET A 849 -48.62 29.14 -36.16
C MET A 849 -48.38 27.64 -35.86
N LYS A 850 -49.46 26.90 -35.63
CA LYS A 850 -49.39 25.46 -35.40
C LYS A 850 -48.78 24.72 -36.60
N ALA A 851 -49.26 25.01 -37.83
CA ALA A 851 -48.70 24.41 -39.05
C ALA A 851 -47.17 24.68 -39.15
N TYR A 852 -46.77 25.95 -38.97
CA TYR A 852 -45.32 26.26 -39.02
C TYR A 852 -44.51 25.53 -37.97
N ILE A 853 -45.01 25.42 -36.72
CA ILE A 853 -44.31 24.73 -35.64
C ILE A 853 -44.20 23.24 -35.92
N GLU A 854 -45.23 22.61 -36.45
CA GLU A 854 -45.28 21.16 -36.71
C GLU A 854 -44.52 20.77 -37.99
N GLU A 855 -44.66 21.51 -39.08
CA GLU A 855 -44.00 21.20 -40.37
C GLU A 855 -42.47 21.43 -40.30
N GLU A 856 -42.06 22.59 -39.79
CA GLU A 856 -40.65 22.95 -39.71
C GLU A 856 -39.98 22.43 -38.41
N ARG A 857 -40.74 21.85 -37.50
CA ARG A 857 -40.28 21.34 -36.19
C ARG A 857 -39.39 22.32 -35.41
N VAL A 858 -39.69 23.63 -35.55
CA VAL A 858 -38.87 24.70 -34.97
C VAL A 858 -38.76 24.64 -33.44
N PHE A 859 -39.65 23.93 -32.75
CA PHE A 859 -39.60 23.70 -31.31
C PHE A 859 -38.38 22.95 -30.85
N THR A 860 -37.67 22.22 -31.76
CA THR A 860 -36.42 21.52 -31.44
C THR A 860 -35.23 22.47 -31.28
N ASN A 861 -35.36 23.72 -31.71
CA ASN A 861 -34.34 24.74 -31.48
C ASN A 861 -34.42 25.25 -30.02
N PRO A 862 -33.35 25.06 -29.18
CA PRO A 862 -33.37 25.51 -27.78
C PRO A 862 -33.42 27.04 -27.61
N GLU A 863 -33.03 27.81 -28.67
CA GLU A 863 -32.99 29.28 -28.65
C GLU A 863 -34.20 29.94 -29.32
N LEU A 864 -35.21 29.16 -29.69
CA LEU A 864 -36.44 29.69 -30.34
C LEU A 864 -37.13 30.73 -29.45
N LYS A 865 -37.35 31.89 -30.02
CA LYS A 865 -38.04 33.02 -29.37
C LYS A 865 -39.41 33.28 -30.03
N MET A 866 -40.32 33.93 -29.28
CA MET A 866 -41.61 34.35 -29.81
C MET A 866 -41.50 35.35 -30.99
N SER A 867 -40.41 36.14 -31.01
CA SER A 867 -40.07 37.04 -32.11
C SER A 867 -39.86 36.28 -33.42
N ASP A 868 -39.26 35.12 -33.39
CA ASP A 868 -38.90 34.34 -34.59
C ASP A 868 -40.19 33.78 -35.26
N ILE A 869 -41.12 33.33 -34.40
CA ILE A 869 -42.45 32.90 -34.90
C ILE A 869 -43.27 34.10 -35.41
N ALA A 870 -43.21 35.22 -34.71
CA ALA A 870 -43.94 36.43 -35.11
C ALA A 870 -43.46 36.97 -36.47
N GLU A 871 -42.13 36.97 -36.69
CA GLU A 871 -41.48 37.35 -37.94
C GLU A 871 -41.95 36.47 -39.11
N LYS A 872 -41.95 35.15 -38.90
CA LYS A 872 -42.40 34.17 -39.91
C LYS A 872 -43.84 34.29 -40.26
N LEU A 873 -44.68 34.73 -39.32
CA LEU A 873 -46.10 35.00 -39.52
C LEU A 873 -46.40 36.40 -40.02
N ASN A 874 -45.39 37.23 -40.31
CA ASN A 874 -45.49 38.63 -40.73
C ASN A 874 -46.30 39.50 -39.74
N MET A 875 -46.01 39.35 -38.42
CA MET A 875 -46.72 40.18 -37.42
C MET A 875 -45.77 40.64 -36.32
N SER A 876 -46.16 41.55 -35.50
CA SER A 876 -45.40 41.99 -34.34
C SER A 876 -45.50 40.98 -33.21
N SER A 877 -44.38 40.83 -32.43
CA SER A 877 -44.34 39.95 -31.23
C SER A 877 -45.40 40.35 -30.20
N SER A 878 -45.75 41.63 -30.11
CA SER A 878 -46.83 42.16 -29.23
C SER A 878 -48.18 41.61 -29.68
N ARG A 879 -48.45 41.56 -30.98
CA ARG A 879 -49.72 41.04 -31.53
C ARG A 879 -49.84 39.54 -31.29
N LEU A 880 -48.76 38.79 -31.51
CA LEU A 880 -48.65 37.33 -31.20
C LEU A 880 -48.86 37.05 -29.72
N SER A 881 -48.27 37.89 -28.83
CA SER A 881 -48.44 37.77 -27.37
C SER A 881 -49.91 37.96 -26.94
N GLN A 882 -50.67 38.88 -27.64
CA GLN A 882 -52.07 39.04 -27.38
C GLN A 882 -52.90 37.82 -27.80
N VAL A 883 -52.55 37.14 -28.87
CA VAL A 883 -53.21 35.90 -29.32
C VAL A 883 -53.00 34.80 -28.28
N PHE A 884 -51.77 34.64 -27.71
CA PHE A 884 -51.52 33.71 -26.66
C PHE A 884 -52.32 34.00 -25.38
N SER A 885 -52.36 35.28 -24.94
CA SER A 885 -52.94 35.62 -23.66
C SER A 885 -54.47 35.72 -23.70
N LEU A 886 -55.06 36.21 -24.83
CA LEU A 886 -56.50 36.51 -24.93
C LEU A 886 -57.31 35.38 -25.59
N TYR A 887 -56.68 34.63 -26.52
CA TYR A 887 -57.42 33.62 -27.30
C TYR A 887 -57.03 32.19 -26.88
N MET A 888 -55.77 31.93 -26.66
CA MET A 888 -55.29 30.57 -26.31
C MET A 888 -55.28 30.27 -24.78
N GLY A 889 -55.26 31.33 -23.95
CA GLY A 889 -55.21 31.18 -22.49
C GLY A 889 -53.92 30.58 -21.96
N ASP A 890 -52.88 30.41 -22.80
CA ASP A 890 -51.59 29.82 -22.51
C ASP A 890 -50.50 30.88 -22.66
N ASN A 891 -49.33 30.64 -21.99
CA ASN A 891 -48.15 31.42 -22.30
C ASN A 891 -47.30 30.73 -23.38
N TYR A 892 -46.53 31.52 -24.15
CA TYR A 892 -45.68 31.05 -25.23
C TYR A 892 -44.74 29.89 -24.83
N TYR A 893 -44.09 29.99 -23.64
CA TYR A 893 -43.16 28.98 -23.19
C TYR A 893 -43.84 27.66 -22.83
N GLU A 894 -45.04 27.71 -22.24
CA GLU A 894 -45.81 26.51 -21.93
C GLU A 894 -46.31 25.83 -23.18
N PHE A 895 -46.72 26.61 -24.17
CA PHE A 895 -47.13 26.09 -25.46
C PHE A 895 -45.98 25.35 -26.20
N ILE A 896 -44.82 25.96 -26.35
CA ILE A 896 -43.65 25.33 -26.99
C ILE A 896 -43.14 24.12 -26.20
N ASN A 897 -43.11 24.21 -24.87
CA ASN A 897 -42.67 23.10 -24.04
C ASN A 897 -43.58 21.87 -24.13
N ARG A 898 -44.89 22.06 -24.43
CA ARG A 898 -45.80 20.93 -24.72
C ARG A 898 -45.31 20.15 -25.97
N TYR A 899 -45.04 20.83 -27.06
CA TYR A 899 -44.51 20.19 -28.29
C TYR A 899 -43.17 19.47 -28.01
N ARG A 900 -42.30 20.08 -27.22
CA ARG A 900 -41.01 19.44 -26.82
C ARG A 900 -41.22 18.19 -25.98
N LEU A 901 -42.18 18.21 -25.04
CA LEU A 901 -42.50 17.04 -24.21
C LEU A 901 -43.15 15.92 -25.02
N ASP A 902 -44.01 16.25 -25.95
CA ASP A 902 -44.66 15.25 -26.80
C ASP A 902 -43.68 14.60 -27.76
N GLU A 903 -42.72 15.36 -28.28
CA GLU A 903 -41.61 14.80 -29.04
C GLU A 903 -40.70 13.89 -28.16
N PHE A 904 -40.41 14.30 -26.93
CA PHE A 904 -39.65 13.45 -26.00
C PHE A 904 -40.39 12.12 -25.75
N LYS A 905 -41.68 12.15 -25.49
CA LYS A 905 -42.49 10.93 -25.32
C LYS A 905 -42.49 10.06 -26.59
N ARG A 906 -42.53 10.69 -27.76
CA ARG A 906 -42.45 9.99 -29.07
C ARG A 906 -41.12 9.29 -29.23
N LEU A 907 -40.00 9.93 -28.87
CA LEU A 907 -38.65 9.33 -28.92
C LEU A 907 -38.52 8.15 -27.91
N ILE A 908 -39.11 8.29 -26.73
CA ILE A 908 -39.19 7.20 -25.75
C ILE A 908 -39.99 6.02 -26.32
N ALA A 909 -41.16 6.26 -26.90
CA ALA A 909 -41.99 5.23 -27.53
C ALA A 909 -41.30 4.56 -28.73
N ALA A 910 -40.46 5.29 -29.45
CA ALA A 910 -39.63 4.77 -30.55
C ALA A 910 -38.41 3.95 -30.09
N GLY A 911 -38.13 3.84 -28.77
CA GLY A 911 -37.03 3.04 -28.23
C GLY A 911 -35.68 3.74 -28.23
N GLU A 912 -35.61 5.05 -28.52
CA GLU A 912 -34.33 5.79 -28.57
C GLU A 912 -33.61 5.90 -27.22
N TYR A 913 -34.28 5.62 -26.11
CA TYR A 913 -33.65 5.50 -24.78
C TYR A 913 -32.62 4.38 -24.66
N HIS A 914 -32.59 3.45 -25.60
CA HIS A 914 -31.49 2.43 -25.69
C HIS A 914 -30.19 2.98 -26.28
N ARG A 915 -30.27 4.11 -27.00
CA ARG A 915 -29.15 4.70 -27.74
C ARG A 915 -28.63 5.98 -27.11
N TYR A 916 -29.51 6.73 -26.41
CA TYR A 916 -29.22 8.04 -25.86
C TYR A 916 -29.65 8.14 -24.39
N THR A 917 -28.92 8.94 -23.61
CA THR A 917 -29.34 9.29 -22.25
C THR A 917 -30.59 10.18 -22.26
N LEU A 918 -31.36 10.20 -21.19
CA LEU A 918 -32.55 11.08 -21.07
C LEU A 918 -32.21 12.55 -21.28
N THR A 919 -31.02 12.97 -20.86
CA THR A 919 -30.54 14.35 -21.07
C THR A 919 -30.27 14.59 -22.56
N ALA A 920 -29.62 13.68 -23.26
CA ALA A 920 -29.37 13.81 -24.70
C ALA A 920 -30.67 13.80 -25.51
N LEU A 921 -31.67 12.98 -25.16
CA LEU A 921 -32.97 12.99 -25.76
C LEU A 921 -33.71 14.30 -25.51
N SER A 922 -33.64 14.85 -24.31
CA SER A 922 -34.25 16.14 -24.00
C SER A 922 -33.62 17.30 -24.78
N GLU A 923 -32.32 17.28 -25.00
CA GLU A 923 -31.62 18.25 -25.85
C GLU A 923 -32.03 18.15 -27.32
N GLN A 924 -32.22 16.94 -27.86
CA GLN A 924 -32.76 16.73 -29.20
C GLN A 924 -34.18 17.29 -29.36
N CYS A 925 -34.95 17.33 -28.29
CA CYS A 925 -36.30 17.94 -28.27
C CYS A 925 -36.26 19.46 -28.07
N GLY A 926 -35.09 20.09 -27.96
CA GLY A 926 -34.93 21.54 -27.81
C GLY A 926 -34.99 22.06 -26.38
N PHE A 927 -34.87 21.16 -25.37
CA PHE A 927 -34.72 21.61 -23.97
C PHE A 927 -33.29 22.00 -23.64
N LYS A 928 -33.12 23.03 -22.82
CA LYS A 928 -31.84 23.29 -22.14
C LYS A 928 -31.71 22.35 -20.96
N LYS A 929 -30.46 21.85 -20.69
CA LYS A 929 -30.17 20.92 -19.59
C LYS A 929 -30.83 21.26 -18.25
N SER A 930 -30.86 22.54 -17.93
CA SER A 930 -31.36 23.02 -16.63
C SER A 930 -32.89 23.03 -16.50
N SER A 931 -33.63 23.01 -17.62
CA SER A 931 -35.10 23.26 -17.60
C SER A 931 -35.93 22.00 -17.81
N PHE A 932 -35.38 20.95 -18.40
CA PHE A 932 -36.16 19.76 -18.79
C PHE A 932 -36.82 19.07 -17.59
N PHE A 933 -36.07 18.69 -16.58
CA PHE A 933 -36.59 17.90 -15.45
C PHE A 933 -37.66 18.63 -14.66
N SER A 934 -37.50 19.94 -14.46
CA SER A 934 -38.48 20.78 -13.78
C SER A 934 -39.74 20.94 -14.61
N THR A 935 -39.59 21.16 -15.92
CA THR A 935 -40.73 21.30 -16.84
C THR A 935 -41.50 19.99 -16.99
N PHE A 936 -40.79 18.86 -17.13
CA PHE A 936 -41.42 17.55 -17.24
C PHE A 936 -42.23 17.24 -15.96
N ARG A 937 -41.65 17.44 -14.79
CA ARG A 937 -42.32 17.20 -13.52
C ARG A 937 -43.56 18.12 -13.33
N ARG A 938 -43.48 19.39 -13.79
CA ARG A 938 -44.58 20.33 -13.68
C ARG A 938 -45.76 19.94 -14.58
N VAL A 939 -45.48 19.47 -15.79
CA VAL A 939 -46.50 19.12 -16.79
C VAL A 939 -47.08 17.73 -16.57
N GLU A 940 -46.21 16.73 -16.29
CA GLU A 940 -46.59 15.32 -16.17
C GLU A 940 -46.88 14.87 -14.73
N GLY A 941 -46.62 15.72 -13.75
CA GLY A 941 -46.79 15.39 -12.33
C GLY A 941 -45.77 14.42 -11.75
N MET A 942 -44.80 13.94 -12.58
CA MET A 942 -43.78 12.95 -12.19
C MET A 942 -42.46 13.27 -12.88
N THR A 943 -41.34 12.66 -12.40
CA THR A 943 -40.04 12.81 -13.05
C THR A 943 -39.95 11.95 -14.31
N PRO A 944 -39.05 12.27 -15.27
CA PRO A 944 -38.86 11.45 -16.47
C PRO A 944 -38.48 10.00 -16.12
N THR A 945 -37.72 9.77 -15.05
CA THR A 945 -37.35 8.44 -14.59
C THR A 945 -38.55 7.66 -14.03
N GLU A 946 -39.46 8.32 -13.30
CA GLU A 946 -40.72 7.74 -12.83
C GLU A 946 -41.65 7.41 -13.99
N TYR A 947 -41.67 8.27 -15.02
CA TYR A 947 -42.41 8.03 -16.23
C TYR A 947 -41.97 6.77 -16.98
N LEU A 948 -40.63 6.54 -17.10
CA LEU A 948 -40.11 5.32 -17.71
C LEU A 948 -40.41 4.07 -16.87
N LYS A 949 -40.35 4.18 -15.57
CA LYS A 949 -40.75 3.09 -14.68
C LYS A 949 -42.21 2.71 -14.84
N LYS A 950 -43.10 3.71 -15.01
CA LYS A 950 -44.52 3.49 -15.27
C LYS A 950 -44.77 2.77 -16.59
N LEU A 951 -43.90 2.98 -17.57
CA LEU A 951 -43.91 2.27 -18.85
C LEU A 951 -43.20 0.91 -18.81
N ASN A 952 -42.77 0.42 -17.63
CA ASN A 952 -41.97 -0.81 -17.43
C ASN A 952 -40.66 -0.83 -18.20
N ILE A 953 -40.06 0.33 -18.45
CA ILE A 953 -38.77 0.51 -19.11
C ILE A 953 -37.70 0.56 -18.04
N LYS A 954 -36.75 -0.40 -18.03
CA LYS A 954 -35.51 -0.36 -17.22
C LYS A 954 -34.42 0.39 -17.99
N LEU A 955 -33.90 1.47 -17.41
CA LEU A 955 -32.69 2.19 -17.88
C LEU A 955 -31.44 1.42 -17.57
#